data_4026d52de48c25cc248c790b62fca7f2
#
_entry.id   4026d52de48c25cc248c790b62fca7f2
#
_cell.length_a   1.000
_cell.length_b   1.000
_cell.length_c   1.000
_cell.angle_alpha   90.00
_cell.angle_beta   90.00
_cell.angle_gamma   90.00
#
_symmetry.space_group_name_H-M   'P 1'
#
loop_
_entity.id
_entity.type
_entity.pdbx_description
1 polymer ?
#
loop_
_entity_poly.entity_id
_entity_poly.type
_entity_poly.pdbx_seq_one_letter_code
_entity_poly.pdbx_strand_id
1 'polypeptide(L)'
;MFSKNNDKTISYVAFAFVYGYNENEMTVTNAELNILATGYVTKQSEDSKDDSSVSAGNESDDDTEVDNYVDYEVLSESVDKTKPFMQTSSEYDSTGNYVTSETNEQGSTTHYVYDVNGNVTSITDADDNVTSYAYDSSGNLTSVKNGDSENSYTYSGLGSVSKITHNGFSYSFNYDVFYNLVSTRIGNVAITSNTYDSNGNLTKTAYANGDYLEYAYDNYGNISVITGETGKIAEMIYNKQGLVTKAVDYSSGETSYYYYTFDGSLESEYRTSSDGSLTHYIITDSNGNTVEKTSVNGQTMTITTGSDDDGKSFVNNDGVINETSTDDLGRVSTVTTIQNKSDTVFTKQYSYYHGSESNATTNMVGGISYKLSSDKVLDYGYNYTDTGNVENVYENGKKVAVYTYDELNQLMWYADTRTGRYIRIVYDNYGNIQKMESYSLGTNWAPVKLLETRTYSYGDTNWKDKLTEFDGDSITYDANGNPLTYRDGMSFEWENGRILKKINTSDKSVQMSYDSNGMRTQKSVDGVKTNYYYDSSNNLFALTQGSDTLFFFYDNSGEVMSVSCNGTMYYYIKDLQDDITEIVDKDGKAVAEYAYDAWGNMLTENNGTLAVGKLNPFRYRSYVYDEETGLYYLQSRYYDPLTGRFLNANVYCDTESETPLSTNMFAYCENNAINNVDYSGNSPKSKNIISNSYSGSTKS
;
A
#
# COMPACT_ATOMS: atom_id res chain seq x y z
N MET A 1 29.60 -5.97 7.43
CA MET A 1 30.70 -5.05 7.06
C MET A 1 31.03 -4.21 8.29
N PHE A 2 32.27 -4.16 8.75
CA PHE A 2 32.64 -3.39 9.94
C PHE A 2 33.27 -2.07 9.51
N SER A 3 32.74 -0.96 10.02
CA SER A 3 33.39 0.36 9.84
C SER A 3 34.12 0.72 11.12
N LYS A 4 35.40 1.11 11.00
CA LYS A 4 36.27 1.43 12.13
C LYS A 4 36.46 2.94 12.18
N ASN A 5 36.03 3.59 13.27
CA ASN A 5 36.38 4.96 13.56
C ASN A 5 37.81 5.04 14.13
N ASN A 6 38.47 6.18 14.00
CA ASN A 6 39.85 6.40 14.43
C ASN A 6 40.12 6.18 15.93
N ASP A 7 39.08 6.05 16.76
CA ASP A 7 39.18 5.88 18.21
C ASP A 7 39.03 4.42 18.69
N LYS A 8 39.18 3.44 17.81
CA LYS A 8 39.08 1.99 18.13
C LYS A 8 37.71 1.53 18.65
N THR A 9 36.67 2.34 18.54
CA THR A 9 35.30 1.97 18.92
C THR A 9 34.52 1.59 17.66
N ILE A 10 33.84 0.46 17.68
CA ILE A 10 32.93 0.05 16.61
C ILE A 10 31.54 0.61 16.97
N SER A 11 31.05 1.52 16.17
CA SER A 11 29.81 2.24 16.49
C SER A 11 28.53 1.48 16.10
N TYR A 12 28.62 0.45 15.22
CA TYR A 12 27.49 -0.40 14.83
C TYR A 12 27.93 -1.66 14.07
N VAL A 13 27.11 -2.69 14.16
CA VAL A 13 27.23 -3.92 13.36
C VAL A 13 26.04 -3.94 12.39
N ALA A 14 26.32 -3.97 11.09
CA ALA A 14 25.30 -4.07 10.06
C ALA A 14 25.35 -5.47 9.45
N PHE A 15 24.20 -6.16 9.42
CA PHE A 15 24.03 -7.40 8.66
C PHE A 15 23.41 -7.03 7.31
N ALA A 16 24.13 -7.33 6.21
CA ALA A 16 23.59 -7.18 4.87
C ALA A 16 23.25 -8.55 4.31
N PHE A 17 22.00 -8.77 3.94
CA PHE A 17 21.62 -9.91 3.12
C PHE A 17 21.83 -9.55 1.65
N VAL A 18 22.65 -10.33 0.94
CA VAL A 18 22.94 -10.15 -0.47
C VAL A 18 22.01 -11.06 -1.27
N TYR A 19 21.07 -10.49 -1.99
CA TYR A 19 20.32 -11.20 -3.02
C TYR A 19 20.98 -10.98 -4.38
N GLY A 20 21.45 -12.07 -4.98
CA GLY A 20 22.04 -12.10 -6.34
C GLY A 20 23.53 -12.39 -6.35
N TYR A 21 23.89 -13.52 -6.93
CA TYR A 21 25.27 -13.95 -7.17
C TYR A 21 25.63 -13.63 -8.62
N ASN A 22 26.65 -12.82 -8.83
CA ASN A 22 27.30 -12.68 -10.14
C ASN A 22 28.79 -12.92 -9.95
N GLU A 23 29.35 -13.85 -10.75
CA GLU A 23 30.69 -14.42 -10.56
C GLU A 23 31.84 -13.41 -10.65
N ASN A 24 31.62 -12.14 -10.98
CA ASN A 24 32.72 -11.18 -11.20
C ASN A 24 32.70 -9.90 -10.38
N GLU A 25 31.59 -9.57 -9.71
CA GLU A 25 31.55 -8.41 -8.78
C GLU A 25 30.37 -8.52 -7.79
N MET A 26 30.64 -8.25 -6.51
CA MET A 26 29.64 -8.17 -5.47
C MET A 26 29.16 -6.73 -5.38
N THR A 27 28.03 -6.41 -6.01
CA THR A 27 27.38 -5.10 -5.88
C THR A 27 26.17 -5.25 -4.96
N VAL A 28 26.16 -4.49 -3.86
CA VAL A 28 25.00 -4.36 -2.97
C VAL A 28 24.15 -3.22 -3.53
N THR A 29 23.08 -3.57 -4.23
CA THR A 29 22.05 -2.61 -4.64
C THR A 29 20.84 -2.78 -3.71
N ASN A 30 20.51 -1.74 -2.94
CA ASN A 30 19.42 -1.65 -1.95
C ASN A 30 19.58 -2.59 -0.73
N ALA A 31 20.27 -2.10 0.29
CA ALA A 31 20.13 -2.61 1.64
C ALA A 31 19.28 -1.62 2.46
N GLU A 32 18.06 -1.96 2.80
CA GLU A 32 17.35 -1.30 3.88
C GLU A 32 18.02 -1.70 5.19
N LEU A 33 18.62 -0.73 5.88
CA LEU A 33 19.27 -0.93 7.17
C LEU A 33 18.24 -0.65 8.26
N ASN A 34 17.56 -1.68 8.74
CA ASN A 34 16.78 -1.57 9.96
C ASN A 34 17.72 -1.74 11.16
N ILE A 35 18.04 -0.64 11.84
CA ILE A 35 18.79 -0.67 13.09
C ILE A 35 17.79 -1.00 14.20
N LEU A 36 17.72 -2.27 14.58
CA LEU A 36 16.83 -2.76 15.65
C LEU A 36 17.43 -2.61 17.05
N ALA A 37 18.72 -2.28 17.17
CA ALA A 37 19.36 -1.98 18.46
C ALA A 37 20.62 -1.13 18.29
N THR A 38 20.81 -0.14 19.15
CA THR A 38 22.08 0.57 19.31
C THR A 38 22.84 -0.06 20.48
N GLY A 39 23.83 -0.91 20.17
CA GLY A 39 24.78 -1.46 21.16
C GLY A 39 26.21 -1.02 20.84
N TYR A 40 27.01 -0.82 21.88
CA TYR A 40 28.44 -0.55 21.74
C TYR A 40 29.22 -1.86 21.97
N VAL A 41 30.13 -2.20 21.05
CA VAL A 41 31.07 -3.30 21.23
C VAL A 41 32.42 -2.73 21.60
N THR A 42 32.91 -3.00 22.79
CA THR A 42 34.26 -2.62 23.22
C THR A 42 35.18 -3.83 23.19
N LYS A 43 36.36 -3.67 22.57
CA LYS A 43 37.40 -4.71 22.67
C LYS A 43 38.05 -4.64 24.05
N GLN A 44 38.01 -5.73 24.82
CA GLN A 44 38.86 -5.83 26.02
C GLN A 44 40.32 -5.77 25.61
N SER A 45 41.06 -4.81 26.16
CA SER A 45 42.52 -4.78 26.05
C SER A 45 43.08 -5.83 26.95
N GLU A 46 43.74 -6.83 26.41
CA GLU A 46 44.67 -7.65 27.24
C GLU A 46 45.72 -6.72 27.85
N ASP A 47 45.78 -6.71 29.16
CA ASP A 47 46.88 -6.08 29.91
C ASP A 47 48.21 -6.72 29.48
N SER A 48 49.06 -5.93 28.82
CA SER A 48 50.42 -6.27 28.51
C SER A 48 51.20 -6.42 29.79
N LYS A 49 51.54 -7.64 30.18
CA LYS A 49 52.71 -7.82 31.05
C LYS A 49 53.95 -7.67 30.22
N ASP A 50 54.67 -6.62 30.52
CA ASP A 50 56.07 -6.42 30.16
C ASP A 50 56.88 -7.65 30.63
N ASP A 51 57.60 -8.30 29.74
CA ASP A 51 58.97 -8.72 30.08
C ASP A 51 59.82 -8.89 28.82
N SER A 52 60.96 -8.27 28.88
CA SER A 52 62.04 -8.20 27.91
C SER A 52 62.83 -9.50 27.82
N SER A 53 63.08 -10.03 26.60
CA SER A 53 64.49 -10.40 26.22
C SER A 53 64.55 -11.07 24.84
N VAL A 54 65.37 -10.52 24.04
CA VAL A 54 66.11 -10.89 22.82
C VAL A 54 66.30 -12.41 22.59
N SER A 55 66.04 -12.95 21.38
CA SER A 55 67.11 -13.37 20.47
C SER A 55 66.56 -13.88 19.13
N ALA A 56 67.34 -13.61 18.07
CA ALA A 56 67.09 -14.01 16.70
C ALA A 56 67.28 -15.52 16.47
N GLY A 57 66.55 -16.06 15.48
CA GLY A 57 66.89 -17.37 14.91
C GLY A 57 65.82 -18.01 14.07
N ASN A 58 66.04 -17.89 12.76
CA ASN A 58 65.75 -18.85 11.67
C ASN A 58 64.32 -19.30 11.35
N GLU A 59 64.08 -19.13 10.07
CA GLU A 59 63.03 -19.68 9.22
C GLU A 59 62.74 -21.14 9.40
N SER A 60 61.44 -21.50 9.44
CA SER A 60 60.92 -22.69 8.77
C SER A 60 59.42 -22.53 8.59
N ASP A 61 59.00 -22.72 7.33
CA ASP A 61 57.59 -22.83 6.89
C ASP A 61 56.83 -23.85 7.73
N ASP A 62 55.68 -23.43 8.27
CA ASP A 62 54.57 -24.32 8.56
C ASP A 62 53.27 -23.48 8.57
N ASP A 63 52.47 -23.67 7.52
CA ASP A 63 51.10 -23.14 7.39
C ASP A 63 50.18 -23.79 8.43
N THR A 64 50.05 -23.17 9.57
CA THR A 64 48.91 -23.40 10.46
C THR A 64 48.09 -22.11 10.51
N GLU A 65 46.93 -22.12 9.78
CA GLU A 65 45.87 -21.14 10.00
C GLU A 65 45.51 -21.15 11.49
N VAL A 66 45.90 -20.12 12.19
CA VAL A 66 45.39 -19.83 13.54
C VAL A 66 44.06 -19.14 13.37
N ASP A 67 42.98 -19.90 13.51
CA ASP A 67 41.63 -19.38 13.67
C ASP A 67 41.62 -18.47 14.92
N ASN A 68 41.82 -17.19 14.72
CA ASN A 68 41.56 -16.17 15.73
C ASN A 68 40.04 -15.99 15.88
N TYR A 69 39.39 -16.90 16.61
CA TYR A 69 38.04 -16.66 17.13
C TYR A 69 38.16 -15.55 18.17
N VAL A 70 37.62 -14.38 17.81
CA VAL A 70 37.42 -13.29 18.78
C VAL A 70 36.05 -13.51 19.40
N ASP A 71 36.02 -13.98 20.63
CA ASP A 71 34.80 -14.06 21.44
C ASP A 71 34.33 -12.63 21.72
N TYR A 72 33.17 -12.24 21.15
CA TYR A 72 32.53 -10.99 21.45
C TYR A 72 31.46 -11.21 22.51
N GLU A 73 31.69 -10.72 23.74
CA GLU A 73 30.59 -10.56 24.69
C GLU A 73 29.69 -9.42 24.22
N VAL A 74 28.45 -9.74 23.88
CA VAL A 74 27.39 -8.74 23.70
C VAL A 74 27.02 -8.26 25.12
N LEU A 75 27.54 -7.08 25.49
CA LEU A 75 27.06 -6.41 26.70
C LEU A 75 25.66 -5.87 26.40
N SER A 76 24.62 -6.60 26.85
CA SER A 76 23.28 -6.04 26.89
C SER A 76 23.30 -4.86 27.86
N GLU A 77 23.26 -3.62 27.36
CA GLU A 77 22.89 -2.50 28.21
C GLU A 77 21.50 -2.80 28.77
N SER A 78 21.38 -2.74 30.08
CA SER A 78 20.08 -2.88 30.73
C SER A 78 19.23 -1.69 30.31
N VAL A 79 18.16 -2.00 29.54
CA VAL A 79 17.15 -0.99 29.13
C VAL A 79 16.67 -0.27 30.39
N ASP A 80 16.72 1.06 30.40
CA ASP A 80 16.18 1.86 31.51
C ASP A 80 14.65 1.78 31.50
N LYS A 81 14.11 0.75 32.17
CA LYS A 81 12.67 0.49 32.27
C LYS A 81 11.91 1.57 33.07
N THR A 82 12.57 2.63 33.54
CA THR A 82 11.89 3.79 34.14
C THR A 82 11.38 4.77 33.10
N LYS A 83 11.84 4.65 31.85
CA LYS A 83 11.39 5.43 30.67
C LYS A 83 10.62 4.52 29.70
N PRO A 84 9.88 5.09 28.75
CA PRO A 84 9.28 4.31 27.66
C PRO A 84 10.36 3.52 26.89
N PHE A 85 10.08 2.25 26.62
CA PHE A 85 10.97 1.37 25.86
C PHE A 85 10.17 0.40 24.96
N MET A 86 10.79 -0.08 23.89
CA MET A 86 10.28 -1.16 23.06
C MET A 86 11.18 -2.38 23.23
N GLN A 87 10.58 -3.57 23.25
CA GLN A 87 11.32 -4.82 23.41
C GLN A 87 10.67 -5.90 22.56
N THR A 88 11.50 -6.59 21.78
CA THR A 88 11.18 -7.84 21.08
C THR A 88 12.15 -8.91 21.53
N SER A 89 11.82 -10.18 21.36
CA SER A 89 12.73 -11.29 21.62
C SER A 89 12.53 -12.42 20.63
N SER A 90 13.61 -13.17 20.35
CA SER A 90 13.57 -14.35 19.50
C SER A 90 14.24 -15.51 20.20
N GLU A 91 13.65 -16.71 20.09
CA GLU A 91 14.27 -17.95 20.51
C GLU A 91 14.73 -18.73 19.28
N TYR A 92 15.82 -19.43 19.42
CA TYR A 92 16.45 -20.21 18.36
C TYR A 92 16.47 -21.69 18.67
N ASP A 93 16.55 -22.48 17.61
CA ASP A 93 16.80 -23.93 17.74
C ASP A 93 18.15 -24.22 18.39
N SER A 94 18.41 -25.50 18.72
CA SER A 94 19.64 -25.91 19.38
C SER A 94 20.92 -25.67 18.56
N THR A 95 20.80 -25.39 17.25
CA THR A 95 21.92 -25.05 16.36
C THR A 95 22.18 -23.55 16.30
N GLY A 96 21.23 -22.73 16.74
CA GLY A 96 21.28 -21.28 16.65
C GLY A 96 21.03 -20.72 15.24
N ASN A 97 20.57 -21.54 14.28
CA ASN A 97 20.39 -21.14 12.90
C ASN A 97 18.95 -20.74 12.57
N TYR A 98 17.97 -21.28 13.27
CA TYR A 98 16.55 -21.09 12.96
C TYR A 98 15.81 -20.48 14.13
N VAL A 99 15.05 -19.43 13.88
CA VAL A 99 14.16 -18.82 14.89
C VAL A 99 12.97 -19.74 15.13
N THR A 100 12.79 -20.21 16.35
CA THR A 100 11.67 -21.09 16.73
C THR A 100 10.49 -20.33 17.30
N SER A 101 10.73 -19.14 17.87
CA SER A 101 9.68 -18.22 18.28
C SER A 101 10.14 -16.77 18.23
N GLU A 102 9.20 -15.86 17.97
CA GLU A 102 9.40 -14.41 18.05
C GLU A 102 8.31 -13.81 18.92
N THR A 103 8.71 -13.01 19.91
CA THR A 103 7.80 -12.24 20.73
C THR A 103 7.91 -10.78 20.34
N ASN A 104 6.79 -10.18 19.88
CA ASN A 104 6.72 -8.80 19.45
C ASN A 104 6.69 -7.81 20.62
N GLU A 105 6.66 -6.52 20.33
CA GLU A 105 6.63 -5.43 21.32
C GLU A 105 5.39 -5.47 22.23
N GLN A 106 4.28 -6.05 21.78
CA GLN A 106 3.04 -6.24 22.54
C GLN A 106 3.17 -7.41 23.55
N GLY A 107 4.15 -8.29 23.36
CA GLY A 107 4.37 -9.50 24.15
C GLY A 107 3.70 -10.74 23.54
N SER A 108 3.18 -10.64 22.35
CA SER A 108 2.53 -11.72 21.62
C SER A 108 3.57 -12.54 20.88
N THR A 109 3.46 -13.88 20.94
CA THR A 109 4.49 -14.80 20.43
C THR A 109 3.99 -15.58 19.23
N THR A 110 4.79 -15.59 18.16
CA THR A 110 4.64 -16.41 16.96
C THR A 110 5.66 -17.54 17.00
N HIS A 111 5.25 -18.78 16.69
CA HIS A 111 6.11 -19.97 16.67
C HIS A 111 6.33 -20.49 15.27
N TYR A 112 7.53 -20.99 14.99
CA TYR A 112 7.96 -21.50 13.68
C TYR A 112 8.47 -22.94 13.79
N VAL A 113 8.11 -23.77 12.80
CA VAL A 113 8.62 -25.14 12.66
C VAL A 113 9.28 -25.28 11.29
N TYR A 114 10.41 -25.94 11.22
CA TYR A 114 11.21 -26.10 10.01
C TYR A 114 11.37 -27.55 9.61
N ASP A 115 11.57 -27.81 8.32
CA ASP A 115 12.04 -29.11 7.82
C ASP A 115 13.58 -29.21 7.94
N VAL A 116 14.11 -30.36 7.52
CA VAL A 116 15.56 -30.65 7.57
C VAL A 116 16.37 -29.77 6.57
N ASN A 117 15.75 -29.12 5.63
CA ASN A 117 16.37 -28.23 4.66
C ASN A 117 16.31 -26.75 5.09
N GLY A 118 15.62 -26.45 6.19
CA GLY A 118 15.45 -25.10 6.71
C GLY A 118 14.22 -24.35 6.16
N ASN A 119 13.32 -25.03 5.47
CA ASN A 119 12.05 -24.41 5.03
C ASN A 119 11.06 -24.37 6.19
N VAL A 120 10.33 -23.27 6.37
CA VAL A 120 9.25 -23.14 7.37
C VAL A 120 8.10 -24.05 6.97
N THR A 121 7.77 -25.03 7.80
CA THR A 121 6.65 -25.96 7.57
C THR A 121 5.40 -25.61 8.32
N SER A 122 5.51 -24.79 9.38
CA SER A 122 4.36 -24.30 10.14
C SER A 122 4.67 -22.96 10.80
N ILE A 123 3.70 -22.08 10.79
CA ILE A 123 3.67 -20.86 11.59
C ILE A 123 2.44 -20.96 12.48
N THR A 124 2.61 -20.76 13.81
CA THR A 124 1.51 -20.63 14.76
C THR A 124 1.53 -19.20 15.28
N ASP A 125 0.46 -18.43 15.05
CA ASP A 125 0.35 -17.05 15.51
C ASP A 125 0.00 -16.97 17.00
N ALA A 126 -0.14 -15.74 17.52
CA ALA A 126 -0.41 -15.48 18.93
C ALA A 126 -1.84 -15.87 19.38
N ASP A 127 -2.75 -16.12 18.45
CA ASP A 127 -4.12 -16.60 18.68
C ASP A 127 -4.23 -18.12 18.48
N ASP A 128 -3.08 -18.85 18.43
CA ASP A 128 -2.97 -20.30 18.19
C ASP A 128 -3.45 -20.76 16.79
N ASN A 129 -3.60 -19.84 15.81
CA ASN A 129 -3.93 -20.22 14.44
C ASN A 129 -2.70 -20.78 13.73
N VAL A 130 -2.88 -21.87 12.99
CA VAL A 130 -1.77 -22.60 12.35
C VAL A 130 -1.84 -22.50 10.84
N THR A 131 -0.82 -21.90 10.23
CA THR A 131 -0.58 -21.97 8.79
C THR A 131 0.50 -22.99 8.50
N SER A 132 0.22 -23.96 7.64
CA SER A 132 1.11 -25.06 7.26
C SER A 132 1.60 -24.93 5.83
N TYR A 133 2.87 -25.25 5.58
CA TYR A 133 3.53 -25.16 4.30
C TYR A 133 4.13 -26.51 3.91
N ALA A 134 4.04 -26.86 2.63
CA ALA A 134 4.69 -28.04 2.09
C ALA A 134 5.58 -27.67 0.92
N TYR A 135 6.68 -28.39 0.76
CA TYR A 135 7.69 -28.11 -0.28
C TYR A 135 8.03 -29.38 -1.08
N ASP A 136 8.47 -29.19 -2.30
CA ASP A 136 9.05 -30.28 -3.10
C ASP A 136 10.55 -30.49 -2.74
N SER A 137 11.17 -31.48 -3.37
CA SER A 137 12.60 -31.80 -3.14
C SER A 137 13.56 -30.70 -3.62
N SER A 138 13.10 -29.73 -4.37
CA SER A 138 13.88 -28.57 -4.84
C SER A 138 13.69 -27.34 -3.95
N GLY A 139 12.84 -27.43 -2.90
CA GLY A 139 12.51 -26.33 -2.01
C GLY A 139 11.38 -25.42 -2.53
N ASN A 140 10.70 -25.77 -3.61
CA ASN A 140 9.57 -24.98 -4.09
C ASN A 140 8.32 -25.25 -3.24
N LEU A 141 7.59 -24.22 -2.88
CA LEU A 141 6.34 -24.27 -2.10
C LEU A 141 5.24 -25.00 -2.89
N THR A 142 4.75 -26.14 -2.41
CA THR A 142 3.71 -26.93 -3.08
C THR A 142 2.33 -26.79 -2.48
N SER A 143 2.21 -26.33 -1.21
CA SER A 143 0.94 -26.08 -0.56
C SER A 143 1.08 -25.04 0.54
N VAL A 144 0.06 -24.18 0.68
CA VAL A 144 -0.18 -23.32 1.85
C VAL A 144 -1.57 -23.65 2.37
N LYS A 145 -1.68 -23.96 3.65
CA LYS A 145 -2.94 -24.37 4.28
C LYS A 145 -3.14 -23.72 5.64
N ASN A 146 -4.33 -23.17 5.87
CA ASN A 146 -4.81 -22.73 7.18
C ASN A 146 -6.26 -23.22 7.36
N GLY A 147 -6.53 -23.98 8.43
CA GLY A 147 -7.82 -24.62 8.63
C GLY A 147 -8.22 -25.51 7.45
N ASP A 148 -9.38 -25.24 6.86
CA ASP A 148 -9.92 -25.93 5.68
C ASP A 148 -9.54 -25.23 4.36
N SER A 149 -8.88 -24.09 4.42
CA SER A 149 -8.43 -23.33 3.24
C SER A 149 -7.06 -23.82 2.78
N GLU A 150 -6.91 -24.18 1.49
CA GLU A 150 -5.67 -24.69 0.93
C GLU A 150 -5.47 -24.22 -0.52
N ASN A 151 -4.28 -23.69 -0.82
CA ASN A 151 -3.78 -23.48 -2.16
C ASN A 151 -2.68 -24.48 -2.47
N SER A 152 -2.68 -25.04 -3.69
CA SER A 152 -1.64 -25.94 -4.15
C SER A 152 -0.93 -25.37 -5.39
N TYR A 153 0.38 -25.53 -5.43
CA TYR A 153 1.24 -24.97 -6.46
C TYR A 153 1.93 -26.08 -7.25
N THR A 154 2.07 -25.90 -8.56
CA THR A 154 2.92 -26.76 -9.40
C THR A 154 3.82 -25.88 -10.25
N TYR A 155 4.99 -26.40 -10.58
CA TYR A 155 6.05 -25.66 -11.25
C TYR A 155 6.32 -26.20 -12.64
N SER A 156 6.82 -25.35 -13.54
CA SER A 156 7.41 -25.75 -14.80
C SER A 156 8.74 -26.47 -14.55
N GLY A 157 9.26 -27.17 -15.55
CA GLY A 157 10.59 -27.77 -15.46
C GLY A 157 11.73 -26.78 -15.22
N LEU A 158 11.42 -25.51 -15.21
CA LEU A 158 12.34 -24.36 -15.09
C LEU A 158 12.14 -23.59 -13.78
N GLY A 159 11.28 -24.08 -12.88
CA GLY A 159 11.07 -23.50 -11.55
C GLY A 159 10.02 -22.38 -11.45
N SER A 160 9.42 -21.95 -12.58
CA SER A 160 8.31 -20.97 -12.52
C SER A 160 7.00 -21.65 -12.15
N VAL A 161 6.14 -20.97 -11.38
CA VAL A 161 4.79 -21.46 -11.08
C VAL A 161 4.02 -21.67 -12.37
N SER A 162 3.61 -22.90 -12.65
CA SER A 162 2.83 -23.26 -13.84
C SER A 162 1.33 -23.38 -13.56
N LYS A 163 0.97 -23.62 -12.29
CA LYS A 163 -0.42 -23.76 -11.89
C LYS A 163 -0.59 -23.49 -10.40
N ILE A 164 -1.66 -22.77 -10.06
CA ILE A 164 -2.16 -22.62 -8.69
C ILE A 164 -3.57 -23.22 -8.66
N THR A 165 -3.82 -24.18 -7.77
CA THR A 165 -5.17 -24.69 -7.52
C THR A 165 -5.71 -24.00 -6.28
N HIS A 166 -6.84 -23.32 -6.44
CA HIS A 166 -7.53 -22.55 -5.44
C HIS A 166 -9.03 -22.82 -5.53
N ASN A 167 -9.74 -23.00 -4.44
CA ASN A 167 -11.20 -23.20 -4.41
C ASN A 167 -11.73 -24.27 -5.39
N GLY A 168 -10.91 -25.30 -5.67
CA GLY A 168 -11.26 -26.38 -6.61
C GLY A 168 -11.31 -25.98 -8.08
N PHE A 169 -10.75 -24.82 -8.46
CA PHE A 169 -10.41 -24.43 -9.83
C PHE A 169 -8.92 -24.07 -9.93
N SER A 170 -8.44 -23.70 -11.09
CA SER A 170 -7.01 -23.44 -11.26
C SER A 170 -6.72 -22.23 -12.12
N TYR A 171 -5.75 -21.44 -11.68
CA TYR A 171 -4.97 -20.52 -12.49
C TYR A 171 -3.82 -21.30 -13.15
N SER A 172 -3.58 -21.13 -14.45
CA SER A 172 -2.49 -21.81 -15.16
C SER A 172 -1.69 -20.79 -15.95
N PHE A 173 -0.37 -20.94 -15.88
CA PHE A 173 0.61 -20.05 -16.50
C PHE A 173 1.44 -20.85 -17.49
N ASN A 174 1.40 -20.47 -18.76
CA ASN A 174 2.18 -21.13 -19.80
C ASN A 174 3.36 -20.24 -20.19
N TYR A 175 4.52 -20.84 -20.30
CA TYR A 175 5.76 -20.16 -20.67
C TYR A 175 6.32 -20.75 -21.97
N ASP A 176 7.02 -19.93 -22.74
CA ASP A 176 7.81 -20.40 -23.87
C ASP A 176 9.17 -20.95 -23.41
N VAL A 177 10.01 -21.35 -24.39
CA VAL A 177 11.35 -21.91 -24.12
C VAL A 177 12.35 -20.86 -23.57
N PHE A 178 12.01 -19.58 -23.61
CA PHE A 178 12.80 -18.45 -23.11
C PHE A 178 12.26 -17.91 -21.78
N TYR A 179 11.30 -18.61 -21.13
CA TYR A 179 10.63 -18.23 -19.88
C TYR A 179 9.67 -17.03 -19.98
N ASN A 180 9.30 -16.63 -21.19
CA ASN A 180 8.30 -15.59 -21.34
C ASN A 180 6.91 -16.15 -21.02
N LEU A 181 6.09 -15.45 -20.24
CA LEU A 181 4.71 -15.82 -19.95
C LEU A 181 3.82 -15.62 -21.19
N VAL A 182 3.49 -16.70 -21.89
CA VAL A 182 2.69 -16.65 -23.14
C VAL A 182 1.19 -16.67 -22.89
N SER A 183 0.71 -17.17 -21.76
CA SER A 183 -0.71 -17.05 -21.41
C SER A 183 -0.98 -17.28 -19.93
N THR A 184 -1.97 -16.54 -19.41
CA THR A 184 -2.63 -16.82 -18.12
C THR A 184 -4.02 -17.35 -18.38
N ARG A 185 -4.37 -18.46 -17.73
CA ARG A 185 -5.65 -19.17 -17.97
C ARG A 185 -6.37 -19.41 -16.66
N ILE A 186 -7.71 -19.43 -16.76
CA ILE A 186 -8.62 -19.90 -15.70
C ILE A 186 -9.47 -21.00 -16.31
N GLY A 187 -9.30 -22.21 -15.80
CA GLY A 187 -9.88 -23.38 -16.45
C GLY A 187 -9.42 -23.47 -17.91
N ASN A 188 -10.37 -23.46 -18.84
CA ASN A 188 -10.09 -23.54 -20.29
C ASN A 188 -9.98 -22.17 -20.98
N VAL A 189 -10.24 -21.06 -20.28
CA VAL A 189 -10.21 -19.71 -20.85
C VAL A 189 -8.84 -19.09 -20.67
N ALA A 190 -8.20 -18.65 -21.76
CA ALA A 190 -7.02 -17.80 -21.70
C ALA A 190 -7.48 -16.36 -21.48
N ILE A 191 -7.33 -15.84 -20.26
CA ILE A 191 -7.69 -14.44 -19.92
C ILE A 191 -6.72 -13.45 -20.55
N THR A 192 -5.43 -13.84 -20.70
CA THR A 192 -4.42 -13.11 -21.47
C THR A 192 -3.63 -14.06 -22.34
N SER A 193 -3.19 -13.57 -23.51
CA SER A 193 -2.25 -14.26 -24.40
C SER A 193 -1.22 -13.25 -24.91
N ASN A 194 0.06 -13.56 -24.72
CA ASN A 194 1.18 -12.68 -25.01
C ASN A 194 1.99 -13.20 -26.21
N THR A 195 2.48 -12.29 -27.02
CA THR A 195 3.37 -12.56 -28.16
C THR A 195 4.65 -11.76 -27.98
N TYR A 196 5.78 -12.40 -28.31
CA TYR A 196 7.11 -11.81 -28.14
C TYR A 196 7.87 -11.80 -29.48
N ASP A 197 8.79 -10.85 -29.63
CA ASP A 197 9.74 -10.84 -30.75
C ASP A 197 10.93 -11.78 -30.49
N SER A 198 11.86 -11.83 -31.43
CA SER A 198 13.08 -12.67 -31.31
C SER A 198 14.05 -12.24 -30.22
N ASN A 199 13.90 -11.03 -29.68
CA ASN A 199 14.73 -10.48 -28.59
C ASN A 199 14.07 -10.70 -27.21
N GLY A 200 12.86 -11.26 -27.16
CA GLY A 200 12.08 -11.46 -25.94
C GLY A 200 11.23 -10.24 -25.53
N ASN A 201 11.10 -9.24 -26.41
CA ASN A 201 10.23 -8.09 -26.10
C ASN A 201 8.77 -8.46 -26.35
N LEU A 202 7.87 -8.08 -25.42
CA LEU A 202 6.43 -8.27 -25.51
C LEU A 202 5.85 -7.40 -26.63
N THR A 203 5.41 -7.99 -27.74
CA THR A 203 4.86 -7.23 -28.88
C THR A 203 3.35 -7.11 -28.86
N LYS A 204 2.65 -8.02 -28.17
CA LYS A 204 1.19 -7.99 -28.08
C LYS A 204 0.70 -8.71 -26.82
N THR A 205 -0.29 -8.12 -26.15
CA THR A 205 -1.17 -8.79 -25.20
C THR A 205 -2.58 -8.80 -25.75
N ALA A 206 -3.15 -9.99 -25.97
CA ALA A 206 -4.55 -10.17 -26.33
C ALA A 206 -5.35 -10.66 -25.12
N TYR A 207 -6.56 -10.12 -24.95
CA TYR A 207 -7.48 -10.41 -23.87
C TYR A 207 -8.63 -11.32 -24.33
N ALA A 208 -9.22 -12.08 -23.40
CA ALA A 208 -10.29 -13.03 -23.74
C ALA A 208 -11.58 -12.36 -24.26
N ASN A 209 -11.82 -11.10 -23.91
CA ASN A 209 -12.96 -10.33 -24.42
C ASN A 209 -12.75 -9.81 -25.87
N GLY A 210 -11.58 -10.05 -26.47
CA GLY A 210 -11.23 -9.68 -27.85
C GLY A 210 -10.36 -8.43 -27.95
N ASP A 211 -10.21 -7.65 -26.89
CA ASP A 211 -9.34 -6.48 -26.86
C ASP A 211 -7.86 -6.87 -26.95
N TYR A 212 -7.01 -5.91 -27.27
CA TYR A 212 -5.57 -6.11 -27.29
C TYR A 212 -4.77 -4.81 -27.06
N LEU A 213 -3.52 -4.99 -26.68
CA LEU A 213 -2.48 -3.96 -26.68
C LEU A 213 -1.30 -4.44 -27.51
N GLU A 214 -0.75 -3.56 -28.36
CA GLU A 214 0.44 -3.80 -29.17
C GLU A 214 1.55 -2.82 -28.78
N TYR A 215 2.78 -3.32 -28.73
CA TYR A 215 3.96 -2.59 -28.31
C TYR A 215 4.99 -2.55 -29.43
N ALA A 216 5.46 -1.37 -29.81
CA ALA A 216 6.59 -1.19 -30.69
C ALA A 216 7.81 -0.69 -29.90
N TYR A 217 8.98 -1.05 -30.34
CA TYR A 217 10.25 -0.76 -29.68
C TYR A 217 11.17 0.07 -30.56
N ASP A 218 12.04 0.86 -29.93
CA ASP A 218 13.15 1.51 -30.60
C ASP A 218 14.29 0.51 -30.86
N ASN A 219 15.39 0.96 -31.47
CA ASN A 219 16.53 0.10 -31.78
C ASN A 219 17.32 -0.37 -30.53
N TYR A 220 16.99 0.14 -29.35
CA TYR A 220 17.65 -0.18 -28.08
C TYR A 220 16.78 -1.08 -27.19
N GLY A 221 15.54 -1.40 -27.62
CA GLY A 221 14.62 -2.24 -26.88
C GLY A 221 13.70 -1.47 -25.92
N ASN A 222 13.65 -0.13 -26.01
CA ASN A 222 12.70 0.67 -25.22
C ASN A 222 11.36 0.75 -25.94
N ILE A 223 10.23 0.67 -25.19
CA ILE A 223 8.88 0.82 -25.74
C ILE A 223 8.73 2.23 -26.32
N SER A 224 8.55 2.32 -27.64
CA SER A 224 8.40 3.61 -28.33
C SER A 224 6.95 3.96 -28.63
N VAL A 225 6.07 2.96 -28.84
CA VAL A 225 4.65 3.19 -29.10
C VAL A 225 3.82 2.09 -28.43
N ILE A 226 2.70 2.48 -27.85
CA ILE A 226 1.65 1.58 -27.38
C ILE A 226 0.39 1.85 -28.22
N THR A 227 -0.22 0.80 -28.76
CA THR A 227 -1.42 0.87 -29.59
C THR A 227 -2.48 -0.07 -29.02
N GLY A 228 -3.71 0.39 -28.91
CA GLY A 228 -4.89 -0.40 -28.59
C GLY A 228 -5.85 -0.48 -29.80
N GLU A 229 -7.05 -1.02 -29.58
CA GLU A 229 -8.05 -1.18 -30.63
C GLU A 229 -8.45 0.16 -31.30
N THR A 230 -8.48 1.24 -30.55
CA THR A 230 -8.89 2.57 -31.02
C THR A 230 -7.75 3.39 -31.64
N GLY A 231 -6.52 2.86 -31.65
CA GLY A 231 -5.34 3.54 -32.20
C GLY A 231 -4.21 3.71 -31.21
N LYS A 232 -3.33 4.69 -31.45
CA LYS A 232 -2.21 4.97 -30.55
C LYS A 232 -2.72 5.43 -29.18
N ILE A 233 -2.15 4.82 -28.12
CA ILE A 233 -2.37 5.15 -26.72
C ILE A 233 -1.24 6.07 -26.24
N ALA A 234 0.02 5.69 -26.46
CA ALA A 234 1.19 6.46 -26.04
C ALA A 234 2.33 6.37 -27.06
N GLU A 235 3.20 7.40 -27.01
CA GLU A 235 4.47 7.42 -27.77
C GLU A 235 5.58 8.03 -26.89
N MET A 236 6.73 7.33 -26.80
CA MET A 236 7.88 7.73 -26.02
C MET A 236 9.13 7.91 -26.89
N ILE A 237 9.92 8.93 -26.58
CA ILE A 237 11.20 9.24 -27.22
C ILE A 237 12.28 9.24 -26.14
N TYR A 238 13.38 8.55 -26.43
CA TYR A 238 14.48 8.34 -25.49
C TYR A 238 15.76 9.06 -25.94
N ASN A 239 16.61 9.42 -24.98
CA ASN A 239 17.99 9.83 -25.25
C ASN A 239 18.89 8.60 -25.41
N LYS A 240 20.21 8.84 -25.63
CA LYS A 240 21.20 7.76 -25.78
C LYS A 240 21.46 6.94 -24.50
N GLN A 241 21.03 7.45 -23.34
CA GLN A 241 21.14 6.77 -22.04
C GLN A 241 19.92 5.90 -21.74
N GLY A 242 18.91 5.88 -22.65
CA GLY A 242 17.66 5.14 -22.44
C GLY A 242 16.64 5.90 -21.58
N LEU A 243 16.87 7.19 -21.29
CA LEU A 243 15.94 8.01 -20.50
C LEU A 243 14.89 8.66 -21.42
N VAL A 244 13.63 8.66 -21.00
CA VAL A 244 12.52 9.29 -21.74
C VAL A 244 12.73 10.80 -21.76
N THR A 245 12.84 11.39 -22.95
CA THR A 245 12.94 12.85 -23.12
C THR A 245 11.63 13.49 -23.53
N LYS A 246 10.71 12.70 -24.10
CA LYS A 246 9.36 13.12 -24.45
C LYS A 246 8.41 11.93 -24.33
N ALA A 247 7.26 12.16 -23.74
CA ALA A 247 6.13 11.23 -23.75
C ALA A 247 4.88 11.97 -24.28
N VAL A 248 4.14 11.33 -25.17
CA VAL A 248 2.84 11.80 -25.67
C VAL A 248 1.80 10.78 -25.27
N ASP A 249 0.84 11.20 -24.49
CA ASP A 249 -0.34 10.43 -24.16
C ASP A 249 -1.50 10.87 -25.04
N TYR A 250 -1.92 10.01 -25.96
CA TYR A 250 -3.00 10.29 -26.90
C TYR A 250 -4.38 10.10 -26.26
N SER A 251 -4.47 9.38 -25.17
CA SER A 251 -5.71 9.12 -24.45
C SER A 251 -6.15 10.33 -23.62
N SER A 252 -5.19 10.96 -22.91
CA SER A 252 -5.43 12.20 -22.15
C SER A 252 -5.20 13.47 -22.96
N GLY A 253 -4.42 13.38 -24.06
CA GLY A 253 -3.98 14.53 -24.84
C GLY A 253 -2.83 15.30 -24.19
N GLU A 254 -2.11 14.71 -23.25
CA GLU A 254 -0.98 15.32 -22.57
C GLU A 254 0.34 15.03 -23.27
N THR A 255 1.29 15.95 -23.11
CA THR A 255 2.67 15.80 -23.57
C THR A 255 3.61 16.21 -22.44
N SER A 256 4.55 15.33 -22.10
CA SER A 256 5.61 15.57 -21.11
C SER A 256 6.97 15.65 -21.78
N TYR A 257 7.82 16.56 -21.31
CA TYR A 257 9.20 16.74 -21.72
C TYR A 257 10.09 16.67 -20.49
N TYR A 258 11.17 15.86 -20.57
CA TYR A 258 12.09 15.62 -19.48
C TYR A 258 13.49 16.06 -19.87
N TYR A 259 14.16 16.77 -18.98
CA TYR A 259 15.52 17.27 -19.17
C TYR A 259 16.38 16.68 -18.06
N TYR A 260 17.54 16.20 -18.45
CA TYR A 260 18.45 15.47 -17.55
C TYR A 260 19.81 16.13 -17.50
N THR A 261 20.45 16.07 -16.35
CA THR A 261 21.84 16.38 -16.16
C THR A 261 22.72 15.31 -16.84
N PHE A 262 24.03 15.58 -16.93
CA PHE A 262 24.96 14.65 -17.59
C PHE A 262 25.05 13.27 -16.90
N ASP A 263 24.86 13.22 -15.58
CA ASP A 263 24.83 11.98 -14.78
C ASP A 263 23.51 11.20 -14.88
N GLY A 264 22.50 11.74 -15.59
CA GLY A 264 21.20 11.10 -15.79
C GLY A 264 20.14 11.47 -14.76
N SER A 265 20.45 12.36 -13.82
CA SER A 265 19.45 12.87 -12.87
C SER A 265 18.47 13.80 -13.56
N LEU A 266 17.17 13.74 -13.19
CA LEU A 266 16.14 14.64 -13.71
C LEU A 266 16.41 16.07 -13.24
N GLU A 267 16.71 16.98 -14.19
CA GLU A 267 16.95 18.40 -13.93
C GLU A 267 15.66 19.21 -13.94
N SER A 268 14.79 18.92 -14.91
CA SER A 268 13.49 19.58 -15.01
C SER A 268 12.50 18.75 -15.82
N GLU A 269 11.22 18.95 -15.51
CA GLU A 269 10.07 18.41 -16.24
C GLU A 269 9.16 19.53 -16.68
N TYR A 270 8.61 19.41 -17.89
CA TYR A 270 7.53 20.25 -18.39
C TYR A 270 6.44 19.40 -18.97
N ARG A 271 5.18 19.58 -18.49
CA ARG A 271 4.00 18.86 -18.97
C ARG A 271 2.89 19.84 -19.37
N THR A 272 2.20 19.54 -20.43
CA THR A 272 1.09 20.35 -20.93
C THR A 272 0.02 19.49 -21.57
N SER A 273 -1.24 19.88 -21.42
CA SER A 273 -2.35 19.32 -22.18
C SER A 273 -2.47 19.95 -23.57
N SER A 274 -3.06 19.23 -24.51
CA SER A 274 -3.24 19.67 -25.90
C SER A 274 -4.15 20.89 -26.03
N ASP A 275 -5.07 21.09 -25.08
CA ASP A 275 -6.00 22.24 -25.03
C ASP A 275 -5.44 23.42 -24.21
N GLY A 276 -4.23 23.26 -23.61
CA GLY A 276 -3.59 24.30 -22.79
C GLY A 276 -4.21 24.49 -21.40
N SER A 277 -5.15 23.63 -21.00
CA SER A 277 -5.78 23.70 -19.66
C SER A 277 -4.82 23.33 -18.53
N LEU A 278 -3.80 22.51 -18.80
CA LEU A 278 -2.74 22.11 -17.87
C LEU A 278 -1.40 22.67 -18.32
N THR A 279 -0.66 23.23 -17.38
CA THR A 279 0.79 23.46 -17.48
C THR A 279 1.43 23.08 -16.14
N HIS A 280 2.42 22.20 -16.18
CA HIS A 280 3.15 21.73 -15.01
C HIS A 280 4.63 21.78 -15.30
N TYR A 281 5.43 22.20 -14.33
CA TYR A 281 6.89 22.11 -14.42
C TYR A 281 7.56 21.93 -13.06
N ILE A 282 8.66 21.20 -13.06
CA ILE A 282 9.54 20.99 -11.92
C ILE A 282 10.89 21.62 -12.26
N ILE A 283 11.43 22.46 -11.37
CA ILE A 283 12.73 23.10 -11.50
C ILE A 283 13.45 23.13 -10.16
N THR A 284 14.77 23.28 -10.18
CA THR A 284 15.56 23.60 -9.00
C THR A 284 15.77 25.11 -8.91
N ASP A 285 15.46 25.71 -7.73
CA ASP A 285 15.65 27.15 -7.52
C ASP A 285 17.11 27.49 -7.19
N SER A 286 17.44 28.79 -7.03
CA SER A 286 18.79 29.26 -6.71
C SER A 286 19.32 28.82 -5.35
N ASN A 287 18.46 28.32 -4.46
CA ASN A 287 18.80 27.83 -3.13
C ASN A 287 18.95 26.29 -3.11
N GLY A 288 18.77 25.63 -4.26
CA GLY A 288 18.83 24.18 -4.37
C GLY A 288 17.51 23.49 -4.00
N ASN A 289 16.41 24.22 -3.77
CA ASN A 289 15.12 23.62 -3.50
C ASN A 289 14.44 23.17 -4.79
N THR A 290 13.70 22.06 -4.74
CA THR A 290 12.81 21.64 -5.81
C THR A 290 11.53 22.46 -5.76
N VAL A 291 11.19 23.12 -6.85
CA VAL A 291 9.96 23.89 -7.01
C VAL A 291 9.11 23.24 -8.10
N GLU A 292 7.97 22.75 -7.69
CA GLU A 292 6.92 22.25 -8.56
C GLU A 292 5.84 23.31 -8.70
N LYS A 293 5.51 23.68 -9.93
CA LYS A 293 4.48 24.66 -10.21
C LYS A 293 3.49 24.15 -11.24
N THR A 294 2.22 24.16 -10.87
CA THR A 294 1.14 23.64 -11.68
C THR A 294 0.07 24.69 -11.88
N SER A 295 -0.32 24.90 -13.11
CA SER A 295 -1.47 25.74 -13.48
C SER A 295 -2.53 24.88 -14.14
N VAL A 296 -3.76 24.94 -13.62
CA VAL A 296 -4.94 24.25 -14.15
C VAL A 296 -6.09 25.25 -14.20
N ASN A 297 -6.75 25.38 -15.35
CA ASN A 297 -7.83 26.36 -15.59
C ASN A 297 -7.45 27.80 -15.18
N GLY A 298 -6.17 28.18 -15.35
CA GLY A 298 -5.68 29.51 -15.00
C GLY A 298 -5.46 29.77 -13.51
N GLN A 299 -5.72 28.80 -12.65
CA GLN A 299 -5.31 28.81 -11.23
C GLN A 299 -3.97 28.10 -11.09
N THR A 300 -3.13 28.61 -10.19
CA THR A 300 -1.77 28.07 -10.03
C THR A 300 -1.53 27.70 -8.58
N MET A 301 -0.93 26.52 -8.36
CA MET A 301 -0.36 26.10 -7.09
C MET A 301 1.17 26.00 -7.19
N THR A 302 1.85 26.08 -6.04
CA THR A 302 3.30 25.90 -5.94
C THR A 302 3.63 25.02 -4.74
N ILE A 303 4.42 23.97 -4.99
CA ILE A 303 5.01 23.13 -3.93
C ILE A 303 6.52 23.39 -3.95
N THR A 304 7.10 23.63 -2.77
CA THR A 304 8.54 23.79 -2.62
C THR A 304 9.06 22.78 -1.62
N THR A 305 10.00 21.94 -2.04
CA THR A 305 10.66 20.94 -1.19
C THR A 305 12.14 21.30 -1.07
N GLY A 306 12.66 21.31 0.15
CA GLY A 306 14.06 21.69 0.39
C GLY A 306 14.49 21.39 1.82
N SER A 307 15.61 21.99 2.23
CA SER A 307 16.08 21.97 3.61
C SER A 307 16.24 23.39 4.11
N ASP A 308 15.91 23.61 5.39
CA ASP A 308 16.14 24.90 6.06
C ASP A 308 17.63 25.10 6.42
N ASP A 309 17.95 26.25 7.02
CA ASP A 309 19.32 26.60 7.41
C ASP A 309 19.95 25.67 8.46
N ASP A 310 19.11 24.92 9.20
CA ASP A 310 19.51 23.91 10.18
C ASP A 310 19.61 22.50 9.54
N GLY A 311 19.37 22.37 8.23
CA GLY A 311 19.41 21.12 7.47
C GLY A 311 18.18 20.25 7.63
N LYS A 312 17.10 20.76 8.24
CA LYS A 312 15.83 20.06 8.37
C LYS A 312 15.02 20.17 7.07
N SER A 313 14.62 19.03 6.52
CA SER A 313 13.78 18.98 5.31
C SER A 313 12.41 19.59 5.56
N PHE A 314 11.89 20.30 4.57
CA PHE A 314 10.54 20.85 4.58
C PHE A 314 9.82 20.64 3.25
N VAL A 315 8.48 20.59 3.31
CA VAL A 315 7.59 20.71 2.15
C VAL A 315 6.63 21.86 2.44
N ASN A 316 6.65 22.86 1.55
CA ASN A 316 5.73 23.99 1.58
C ASN A 316 4.69 23.84 0.46
N ASN A 317 3.49 23.53 0.84
CA ASN A 317 2.34 23.30 -0.02
C ASN A 317 1.51 24.59 -0.15
N ASP A 318 1.92 25.49 -1.04
CA ASP A 318 1.24 26.77 -1.32
C ASP A 318 0.99 27.61 -0.04
N GLY A 319 2.00 27.68 0.83
CA GLY A 319 1.95 28.42 2.11
C GLY A 319 1.51 27.58 3.32
N VAL A 320 1.27 26.27 3.15
CA VAL A 320 1.00 25.33 4.25
C VAL A 320 2.22 24.46 4.53
N ILE A 321 2.61 24.35 5.78
CA ILE A 321 3.75 23.57 6.24
C ILE A 321 3.28 22.65 7.37
N ASN A 322 3.78 21.41 7.39
CA ASN A 322 3.68 20.50 8.52
C ASN A 322 4.99 20.47 9.30
N GLU A 323 4.93 20.84 10.57
CA GLU A 323 6.04 20.67 11.51
C GLU A 323 5.83 19.37 12.29
N THR A 324 6.81 18.47 12.24
CA THR A 324 6.77 17.17 12.90
C THR A 324 7.75 17.14 14.06
N SER A 325 7.34 16.62 15.21
CA SER A 325 8.21 16.26 16.32
C SER A 325 8.13 14.77 16.63
N THR A 326 9.18 14.24 17.23
CA THR A 326 9.28 12.82 17.63
C THR A 326 9.30 12.68 19.14
N ASP A 327 8.98 11.49 19.64
CA ASP A 327 9.19 11.12 21.04
C ASP A 327 10.64 10.65 21.30
N ASP A 328 10.95 10.27 22.52
CA ASP A 328 12.29 9.80 22.95
C ASP A 328 12.72 8.50 22.21
N LEU A 329 11.82 7.78 21.58
CA LEU A 329 12.07 6.58 20.77
C LEU A 329 12.16 6.88 19.27
N GLY A 330 12.09 8.17 18.87
CA GLY A 330 12.18 8.60 17.48
C GLY A 330 10.89 8.44 16.67
N ARG A 331 9.75 8.06 17.30
CA ARG A 331 8.46 7.93 16.62
C ARG A 331 7.77 9.30 16.53
N VAL A 332 6.96 9.49 15.49
CA VAL A 332 6.18 10.74 15.33
C VAL A 332 5.27 10.94 16.54
N SER A 333 5.48 12.00 17.31
CA SER A 333 4.64 12.35 18.46
C SER A 333 3.62 13.42 18.15
N THR A 334 3.99 14.39 17.30
CA THR A 334 3.14 15.54 16.99
C THR A 334 3.37 16.01 15.58
N VAL A 335 2.28 16.34 14.88
CA VAL A 335 2.30 17.04 13.58
C VAL A 335 1.49 18.33 13.73
N THR A 336 2.12 19.50 13.53
CA THR A 336 1.46 20.79 13.57
C THR A 336 1.32 21.33 12.16
N THR A 337 0.08 21.57 11.71
CA THR A 337 -0.22 22.17 10.41
C THR A 337 -0.32 23.68 10.55
N ILE A 338 0.52 24.40 9.83
CA ILE A 338 0.67 25.85 9.90
C ILE A 338 0.41 26.44 8.52
N GLN A 339 -0.44 27.47 8.47
CA GLN A 339 -0.68 28.28 7.27
C GLN A 339 0.05 29.63 7.39
N ASN A 340 0.53 30.18 6.28
CA ASN A 340 1.17 31.51 6.19
C ASN A 340 2.31 31.72 7.19
N LYS A 341 3.06 30.65 7.54
CA LYS A 341 4.21 30.64 8.46
C LYS A 341 3.89 30.91 9.95
N SER A 342 2.65 31.21 10.34
CA SER A 342 2.33 31.57 11.72
C SER A 342 0.99 31.05 12.23
N ASP A 343 0.05 30.78 11.35
CA ASP A 343 -1.33 30.50 11.73
C ASP A 343 -1.52 28.99 11.91
N THR A 344 -1.44 28.49 13.15
CA THR A 344 -1.69 27.08 13.45
C THR A 344 -3.15 26.75 13.17
N VAL A 345 -3.38 25.83 12.26
CA VAL A 345 -4.73 25.33 11.91
C VAL A 345 -5.16 24.23 12.88
N PHE A 346 -4.27 23.26 13.09
CA PHE A 346 -4.43 22.22 14.10
C PHE A 346 -3.08 21.60 14.49
N THR A 347 -3.10 20.92 15.62
CA THR A 347 -2.04 20.02 16.06
C THR A 347 -2.60 18.61 16.16
N LYS A 348 -1.99 17.66 15.48
CA LYS A 348 -2.28 16.22 15.54
C LYS A 348 -1.25 15.57 16.46
N GLN A 349 -1.67 14.95 17.54
CA GLN A 349 -0.82 14.25 18.49
C GLN A 349 -1.07 12.75 18.41
N TYR A 350 0.00 11.96 18.44
CA TYR A 350 -0.05 10.52 18.48
C TYR A 350 0.30 9.99 19.86
N SER A 351 -0.39 8.96 20.30
CA SER A 351 0.01 8.10 21.41
C SER A 351 0.14 6.67 20.90
N TYR A 352 1.07 5.92 21.48
CA TYR A 352 1.38 4.56 21.05
C TYR A 352 0.81 3.55 22.02
N TYR A 353 0.42 2.39 21.46
CA TYR A 353 -0.15 1.30 22.24
C TYR A 353 0.88 0.75 23.24
N HIS A 354 0.40 0.29 24.38
CA HIS A 354 1.28 -0.23 25.44
C HIS A 354 1.87 -1.61 25.05
N GLY A 355 3.05 -1.92 25.57
CA GLY A 355 3.62 -3.25 25.52
C GLY A 355 3.17 -4.10 26.72
N SER A 356 3.77 -5.27 26.88
CA SER A 356 3.43 -6.27 27.91
C SER A 356 3.87 -5.88 29.33
N GLU A 357 4.86 -5.00 29.46
CA GLU A 357 5.39 -4.56 30.76
C GLU A 357 5.06 -3.10 31.06
N SER A 358 5.20 -2.69 32.33
CA SER A 358 5.06 -1.28 32.73
C SER A 358 6.10 -0.42 31.99
N ASN A 359 5.68 0.69 31.40
CA ASN A 359 6.45 1.57 30.52
C ASN A 359 6.87 0.95 29.18
N ALA A 360 6.56 -0.31 28.90
CA ALA A 360 6.73 -0.87 27.58
C ALA A 360 5.69 -0.27 26.61
N THR A 361 6.11 0.00 25.39
CA THR A 361 5.28 0.57 24.33
C THR A 361 5.58 -0.11 22.99
N THR A 362 4.73 0.07 21.99
CA THR A 362 4.83 -0.53 20.67
C THR A 362 4.94 0.53 19.58
N ASN A 363 5.15 0.15 18.34
CA ASN A 363 4.99 1.02 17.18
C ASN A 363 3.53 1.19 16.72
N MET A 364 2.59 0.44 17.29
CA MET A 364 1.17 0.56 16.97
C MET A 364 0.59 1.83 17.59
N VAL A 365 -0.25 2.53 16.83
CA VAL A 365 -0.90 3.76 17.28
C VAL A 365 -2.03 3.44 18.28
N GLY A 366 -1.87 3.84 19.54
CA GLY A 366 -2.90 3.71 20.57
C GLY A 366 -3.93 4.83 20.54
N GLY A 367 -3.59 6.00 19.97
CA GLY A 367 -4.53 7.11 19.82
C GLY A 367 -4.01 8.25 18.98
N ILE A 368 -4.97 9.00 18.44
CA ILE A 368 -4.77 10.23 17.66
C ILE A 368 -5.64 11.31 18.29
N SER A 369 -5.05 12.47 18.63
CA SER A 369 -5.77 13.62 19.14
C SER A 369 -5.53 14.84 18.27
N TYR A 370 -6.59 15.44 17.74
CA TYR A 370 -6.54 16.71 17.03
C TYR A 370 -6.98 17.83 17.96
N LYS A 371 -6.16 18.88 18.07
CA LYS A 371 -6.55 20.15 18.68
C LYS A 371 -6.65 21.19 17.56
N LEU A 372 -7.86 21.60 17.24
CA LEU A 372 -8.13 22.57 16.17
C LEU A 372 -7.96 24.02 16.69
N SER A 373 -7.73 24.97 15.76
CA SER A 373 -7.69 26.42 16.05
C SER A 373 -9.00 26.94 16.67
N SER A 374 -10.13 26.26 16.46
CA SER A 374 -11.43 26.52 17.11
C SER A 374 -11.51 26.06 18.57
N ASP A 375 -10.43 25.56 19.18
CA ASP A 375 -10.40 24.86 20.46
C ASP A 375 -11.19 23.54 20.51
N LYS A 376 -11.74 23.07 19.37
CA LYS A 376 -12.36 21.74 19.26
C LYS A 376 -11.27 20.68 19.38
N VAL A 377 -11.53 19.64 20.18
CA VAL A 377 -10.67 18.46 20.29
C VAL A 377 -11.42 17.27 19.72
N LEU A 378 -10.72 16.46 18.93
CA LEU A 378 -11.21 15.20 18.36
C LEU A 378 -10.22 14.11 18.76
N ASP A 379 -10.67 13.13 19.54
CA ASP A 379 -9.84 12.05 20.04
C ASP A 379 -10.30 10.72 19.46
N TYR A 380 -9.36 9.98 18.88
CA TYR A 380 -9.52 8.61 18.43
C TYR A 380 -8.60 7.70 19.25
N GLY A 381 -9.10 6.58 19.73
CA GLY A 381 -8.33 5.60 20.50
C GLY A 381 -8.53 4.18 19.95
N TYR A 382 -7.51 3.33 20.09
CA TYR A 382 -7.47 2.00 19.52
C TYR A 382 -6.92 0.98 20.50
N ASN A 383 -7.56 -0.20 20.56
CA ASN A 383 -7.03 -1.38 21.19
C ASN A 383 -6.89 -2.49 20.15
N TYR A 384 -5.99 -3.41 20.40
CA TYR A 384 -5.58 -4.44 19.45
C TYR A 384 -5.72 -5.84 20.05
N THR A 385 -5.94 -6.84 19.17
CA THR A 385 -5.81 -8.26 19.49
C THR A 385 -4.34 -8.63 19.67
N ASP A 386 -4.06 -9.85 20.14
CA ASP A 386 -2.70 -10.38 20.26
C ASP A 386 -2.00 -10.54 18.88
N THR A 387 -2.78 -10.69 17.80
CA THR A 387 -2.29 -10.71 16.42
C THR A 387 -2.12 -9.32 15.79
N GLY A 388 -2.37 -8.23 16.55
CA GLY A 388 -2.18 -6.85 16.11
C GLY A 388 -3.32 -6.26 15.28
N ASN A 389 -4.47 -6.94 15.21
CA ASN A 389 -5.66 -6.39 14.57
C ASN A 389 -6.39 -5.41 15.50
N VAL A 390 -6.97 -4.33 14.98
CA VAL A 390 -7.80 -3.40 15.76
C VAL A 390 -9.01 -4.14 16.31
N GLU A 391 -9.13 -4.18 17.62
CA GLU A 391 -10.25 -4.81 18.34
C GLU A 391 -11.32 -3.80 18.75
N ASN A 392 -10.91 -2.65 19.28
CA ASN A 392 -11.82 -1.62 19.77
C ASN A 392 -11.44 -0.23 19.25
N VAL A 393 -12.45 0.56 18.88
CA VAL A 393 -12.29 1.97 18.50
C VAL A 393 -13.05 2.85 19.49
N TYR A 394 -12.39 3.93 19.90
CA TYR A 394 -12.94 4.96 20.78
C TYR A 394 -12.95 6.30 20.07
N GLU A 395 -14.02 7.07 20.24
CA GLU A 395 -14.12 8.47 19.84
C GLU A 395 -14.44 9.33 21.06
N ASN A 396 -13.61 10.36 21.32
CA ASN A 396 -13.72 11.24 22.47
C ASN A 396 -13.88 10.46 23.81
N GLY A 397 -13.05 9.41 23.97
CA GLY A 397 -13.02 8.54 25.15
C GLY A 397 -14.18 7.55 25.27
N LYS A 398 -15.12 7.52 24.31
CA LYS A 398 -16.25 6.59 24.30
C LYS A 398 -16.02 5.47 23.29
N LYS A 399 -16.13 4.19 23.71
CA LYS A 399 -16.09 3.06 22.78
C LYS A 399 -17.25 3.17 21.78
N VAL A 400 -16.93 3.17 20.49
CA VAL A 400 -17.89 3.29 19.40
C VAL A 400 -17.99 2.03 18.54
N ALA A 401 -16.90 1.26 18.40
CA ALA A 401 -16.91 0.04 17.62
C ALA A 401 -16.09 -1.09 18.28
N VAL A 402 -16.45 -2.33 17.95
CA VAL A 402 -15.76 -3.57 18.33
C VAL A 402 -15.68 -4.46 17.10
N TYR A 403 -14.52 -5.09 16.88
CA TYR A 403 -14.22 -5.97 15.75
C TYR A 403 -13.71 -7.32 16.23
N THR A 404 -14.01 -8.38 15.49
CA THR A 404 -13.52 -9.73 15.75
C THR A 404 -13.19 -10.41 14.43
N TYR A 405 -12.16 -11.21 14.44
CA TYR A 405 -11.57 -11.85 13.27
C TYR A 405 -11.64 -13.35 13.40
N ASP A 406 -11.57 -14.07 12.27
CA ASP A 406 -11.45 -15.53 12.24
C ASP A 406 -9.97 -15.97 12.17
N GLU A 407 -9.72 -17.27 12.04
CA GLU A 407 -8.39 -17.89 11.97
C GLU A 407 -7.56 -17.45 10.75
N LEU A 408 -8.18 -16.88 9.72
CA LEU A 408 -7.54 -16.31 8.54
C LEU A 408 -7.40 -14.78 8.63
N ASN A 409 -7.63 -14.20 9.82
CA ASN A 409 -7.65 -12.75 10.06
C ASN A 409 -8.72 -11.99 9.25
N GLN A 410 -9.79 -12.67 8.75
CA GLN A 410 -10.91 -12.03 8.10
C GLN A 410 -11.85 -11.40 9.14
N LEU A 411 -12.43 -10.24 8.86
CA LEU A 411 -13.42 -9.59 9.73
C LEU A 411 -14.70 -10.46 9.84
N MET A 412 -14.85 -11.19 10.94
CA MET A 412 -15.95 -12.13 11.16
C MET A 412 -17.22 -11.46 11.64
N TRP A 413 -17.12 -10.52 12.58
CA TRP A 413 -18.22 -9.68 13.01
C TRP A 413 -17.73 -8.35 13.57
N TYR A 414 -18.61 -7.37 13.51
CA TYR A 414 -18.38 -6.09 14.18
C TYR A 414 -19.68 -5.51 14.73
N ALA A 415 -19.53 -4.64 15.74
CA ALA A 415 -20.62 -3.89 16.33
C ALA A 415 -20.26 -2.42 16.39
N ASP A 416 -21.19 -1.54 15.98
CA ASP A 416 -20.96 -0.10 15.88
C ASP A 416 -22.15 0.66 16.47
N THR A 417 -21.88 1.47 17.51
CA THR A 417 -22.91 2.27 18.20
C THR A 417 -23.37 3.46 17.37
N ARG A 418 -22.57 3.92 16.39
CA ARG A 418 -22.94 5.03 15.48
C ARG A 418 -24.11 4.62 14.59
N THR A 419 -24.13 3.34 14.18
CA THR A 419 -25.21 2.74 13.38
C THR A 419 -26.27 2.04 14.23
N GLY A 420 -25.95 1.70 15.47
CA GLY A 420 -26.75 0.81 16.31
C GLY A 420 -26.86 -0.61 15.74
N ARG A 421 -25.85 -1.05 14.99
CA ARG A 421 -25.83 -2.34 14.28
C ARG A 421 -24.75 -3.26 14.83
N TYR A 422 -25.09 -4.55 14.79
CA TYR A 422 -24.16 -5.67 14.89
C TYR A 422 -24.19 -6.40 13.55
N ILE A 423 -23.05 -6.53 12.90
CA ILE A 423 -22.92 -7.17 11.59
C ILE A 423 -22.14 -8.48 11.77
N ARG A 424 -22.69 -9.57 11.26
CA ARG A 424 -22.03 -10.86 11.17
C ARG A 424 -21.78 -11.21 9.71
N ILE A 425 -20.57 -11.65 9.40
CA ILE A 425 -20.13 -12.03 8.07
C ILE A 425 -19.84 -13.53 8.07
N VAL A 426 -20.27 -14.22 7.04
CA VAL A 426 -20.00 -15.64 6.83
C VAL A 426 -19.26 -15.80 5.52
N TYR A 427 -18.11 -16.42 5.58
CA TYR A 427 -17.25 -16.72 4.43
C TYR A 427 -17.31 -18.20 4.06
N ASP A 428 -16.93 -18.55 2.83
CA ASP A 428 -16.46 -19.90 2.51
C ASP A 428 -14.97 -20.03 2.85
N ASN A 429 -14.40 -21.22 2.67
CA ASN A 429 -13.01 -21.50 3.03
C ASN A 429 -11.98 -20.74 2.17
N TYR A 430 -12.40 -19.96 1.18
CA TYR A 430 -11.52 -19.23 0.24
C TYR A 430 -11.78 -17.73 0.24
N GLY A 431 -12.42 -17.23 1.31
CA GLY A 431 -12.63 -15.80 1.51
C GLY A 431 -13.77 -15.21 0.68
N ASN A 432 -14.65 -16.02 0.09
CA ASN A 432 -15.83 -15.47 -0.54
C ASN A 432 -16.92 -15.23 0.50
N ILE A 433 -17.42 -14.00 0.59
CA ILE A 433 -18.55 -13.65 1.48
C ILE A 433 -19.79 -14.39 0.99
N GLN A 434 -20.37 -15.25 1.81
CA GLN A 434 -21.61 -15.96 1.49
C GLN A 434 -22.85 -15.21 2.00
N LYS A 435 -22.68 -14.51 3.11
CA LYS A 435 -23.79 -13.83 3.78
C LYS A 435 -23.29 -12.74 4.73
N MET A 436 -23.99 -11.62 4.75
CA MET A 436 -23.88 -10.60 5.80
C MET A 436 -25.23 -10.46 6.51
N GLU A 437 -25.25 -10.61 7.82
CA GLU A 437 -26.44 -10.48 8.66
C GLU A 437 -26.31 -9.23 9.54
N SER A 438 -27.26 -8.32 9.42
CA SER A 438 -27.35 -7.09 10.22
C SER A 438 -28.39 -7.24 11.30
N TYR A 439 -28.00 -7.03 12.55
CA TYR A 439 -28.85 -7.07 13.73
C TYR A 439 -28.90 -5.70 14.40
N SER A 440 -29.97 -5.40 15.14
CA SER A 440 -29.97 -4.29 16.07
C SER A 440 -28.99 -4.58 17.22
N LEU A 441 -28.21 -3.56 17.60
CA LEU A 441 -27.20 -3.66 18.65
C LEU A 441 -27.85 -3.53 20.03
N GLY A 442 -27.55 -4.48 20.92
CA GLY A 442 -27.92 -4.43 22.33
C GLY A 442 -26.92 -3.67 23.20
N THR A 443 -27.28 -3.43 24.45
CA THR A 443 -26.46 -2.66 25.41
C THR A 443 -25.12 -3.30 25.74
N ASN A 444 -24.98 -4.61 25.53
CA ASN A 444 -23.76 -5.38 25.83
C ASN A 444 -22.98 -5.76 24.56
N TRP A 445 -23.08 -4.97 23.51
CA TRP A 445 -22.44 -5.25 22.21
C TRP A 445 -22.90 -6.55 21.53
N ALA A 446 -24.06 -7.09 21.94
CA ALA A 446 -24.62 -8.34 21.43
C ALA A 446 -25.74 -8.08 20.40
N PRO A 447 -25.95 -8.99 19.42
CA PRO A 447 -27.05 -8.91 18.49
C PRO A 447 -28.39 -9.15 19.23
N VAL A 448 -29.43 -8.37 18.89
CA VAL A 448 -30.77 -8.52 19.49
C VAL A 448 -31.80 -9.03 18.50
N LYS A 449 -31.99 -8.32 17.38
CA LYS A 449 -33.00 -8.64 16.38
C LYS A 449 -32.38 -8.57 14.99
N LEU A 450 -32.54 -9.62 14.21
CA LEU A 450 -32.18 -9.63 12.79
C LEU A 450 -33.00 -8.56 12.05
N LEU A 451 -32.35 -7.71 11.32
CA LEU A 451 -32.92 -6.60 10.57
C LEU A 451 -32.85 -6.84 9.08
N GLU A 452 -31.71 -7.36 8.60
CA GLU A 452 -31.40 -7.56 7.19
C GLU A 452 -30.47 -8.75 7.02
N THR A 453 -30.57 -9.43 5.91
CA THR A 453 -29.60 -10.44 5.47
C THR A 453 -29.26 -10.15 4.02
N ARG A 454 -28.00 -9.95 3.70
CA ARG A 454 -27.48 -9.88 2.33
C ARG A 454 -26.93 -11.25 1.95
N THR A 455 -27.29 -11.71 0.76
CA THR A 455 -26.92 -13.03 0.25
C THR A 455 -26.05 -12.93 -0.99
N TYR A 456 -25.08 -13.82 -1.08
CA TYR A 456 -24.08 -13.87 -2.15
C TYR A 456 -24.06 -15.27 -2.76
N SER A 457 -24.03 -15.36 -4.09
CA SER A 457 -23.94 -16.66 -4.80
C SER A 457 -22.76 -16.65 -5.78
N TYR A 458 -22.05 -17.78 -5.85
CA TYR A 458 -20.86 -18.00 -6.69
C TYR A 458 -21.12 -19.20 -7.61
N GLY A 459 -21.92 -18.99 -8.65
CA GLY A 459 -22.40 -20.05 -9.54
C GLY A 459 -21.49 -20.41 -10.72
N ASP A 460 -20.37 -19.68 -10.91
CA ASP A 460 -19.42 -19.99 -11.98
C ASP A 460 -18.58 -21.22 -11.62
N THR A 461 -18.67 -22.27 -12.41
CA THR A 461 -17.96 -23.52 -12.15
C THR A 461 -16.47 -23.49 -12.51
N ASN A 462 -16.06 -22.54 -13.36
CA ASN A 462 -14.66 -22.38 -13.80
C ASN A 462 -13.90 -21.37 -12.96
N TRP A 463 -14.61 -20.36 -12.44
CA TRP A 463 -14.03 -19.30 -11.61
C TRP A 463 -14.94 -19.03 -10.41
N LYS A 464 -14.81 -19.84 -9.40
CA LYS A 464 -15.73 -19.89 -8.26
C LYS A 464 -15.68 -18.64 -7.35
N ASP A 465 -14.70 -17.77 -7.52
CA ASP A 465 -14.61 -16.51 -6.77
C ASP A 465 -15.39 -15.36 -7.41
N LYS A 466 -15.98 -15.58 -8.60
CA LYS A 466 -16.88 -14.59 -9.21
C LYS A 466 -18.23 -14.58 -8.53
N LEU A 467 -18.63 -13.42 -8.02
CA LEU A 467 -19.96 -13.17 -7.47
C LEU A 467 -20.99 -13.16 -8.60
N THR A 468 -21.83 -14.16 -8.70
CA THR A 468 -22.81 -14.31 -9.80
C THR A 468 -24.21 -13.84 -9.45
N GLU A 469 -24.49 -13.61 -8.16
CA GLU A 469 -25.75 -13.06 -7.68
C GLU A 469 -25.51 -12.34 -6.34
N PHE A 470 -26.13 -11.18 -6.15
CA PHE A 470 -26.16 -10.42 -4.91
C PHE A 470 -27.58 -9.99 -4.58
N ASP A 471 -28.12 -10.41 -3.44
CA ASP A 471 -29.49 -10.14 -2.97
C ASP A 471 -30.59 -10.40 -4.01
N GLY A 472 -30.39 -11.41 -4.87
CA GLY A 472 -31.31 -11.77 -5.95
C GLY A 472 -31.01 -11.09 -7.29
N ASP A 473 -30.14 -10.11 -7.34
CA ASP A 473 -29.68 -9.50 -8.59
C ASP A 473 -28.60 -10.35 -9.26
N SER A 474 -28.86 -10.80 -10.49
CA SER A 474 -27.90 -11.59 -11.26
C SER A 474 -26.77 -10.73 -11.79
N ILE A 475 -25.54 -11.20 -11.63
CA ILE A 475 -24.31 -10.57 -12.12
C ILE A 475 -23.75 -11.40 -13.27
N THR A 476 -23.59 -10.78 -14.43
CA THR A 476 -22.98 -11.40 -15.61
C THR A 476 -21.61 -10.80 -15.90
N TYR A 477 -20.72 -11.58 -16.51
CA TYR A 477 -19.36 -11.19 -16.77
C TYR A 477 -18.95 -11.42 -18.22
N ASP A 478 -17.97 -10.64 -18.69
CA ASP A 478 -17.22 -10.98 -19.89
C ASP A 478 -16.23 -12.11 -19.62
N ALA A 479 -15.50 -12.53 -20.65
CA ALA A 479 -14.52 -13.62 -20.54
C ALA A 479 -13.29 -13.28 -19.69
N ASN A 480 -13.01 -11.99 -19.42
CA ASN A 480 -11.91 -11.53 -18.58
C ASN A 480 -12.30 -11.42 -17.09
N GLY A 481 -13.59 -11.65 -16.76
CA GLY A 481 -14.09 -11.49 -15.40
C GLY A 481 -14.47 -10.05 -15.04
N ASN A 482 -14.72 -9.21 -16.03
CA ASN A 482 -15.30 -7.88 -15.83
C ASN A 482 -16.83 -8.01 -15.82
N PRO A 483 -17.56 -7.44 -14.85
CA PRO A 483 -19.01 -7.49 -14.83
C PRO A 483 -19.62 -6.71 -16.00
N LEU A 484 -20.68 -7.27 -16.60
CA LEU A 484 -21.49 -6.62 -17.63
C LEU A 484 -22.80 -6.08 -17.05
N THR A 485 -23.38 -6.84 -16.10
CA THR A 485 -24.53 -6.42 -15.28
C THR A 485 -24.19 -6.59 -13.81
N TYR A 486 -24.84 -5.80 -12.96
CA TYR A 486 -24.54 -5.79 -11.53
C TYR A 486 -25.80 -5.44 -10.71
N ARG A 487 -25.66 -5.38 -9.38
CA ARG A 487 -26.72 -4.99 -8.45
C ARG A 487 -27.41 -3.68 -8.86
N ASP A 488 -28.64 -3.49 -8.44
CA ASP A 488 -29.47 -2.30 -8.65
C ASP A 488 -29.63 -1.92 -10.14
N GLY A 489 -29.50 -2.90 -11.05
CA GLY A 489 -29.62 -2.71 -12.48
C GLY A 489 -28.44 -1.98 -13.14
N MET A 490 -27.30 -1.85 -12.47
CA MET A 490 -26.12 -1.29 -13.08
C MET A 490 -25.62 -2.15 -14.24
N SER A 491 -25.10 -1.50 -15.29
CA SER A 491 -24.44 -2.15 -16.41
C SER A 491 -23.16 -1.44 -16.78
N PHE A 492 -22.17 -2.20 -17.31
CA PHE A 492 -20.83 -1.74 -17.55
C PHE A 492 -20.38 -2.00 -18.97
N GLU A 493 -19.54 -1.09 -19.51
CA GLU A 493 -18.78 -1.26 -20.74
C GLU A 493 -17.28 -1.17 -20.40
N TRP A 494 -16.49 -2.08 -20.96
CA TRP A 494 -15.06 -2.20 -20.73
C TRP A 494 -14.27 -2.00 -22.01
N GLU A 495 -13.00 -1.58 -21.92
CA GLU A 495 -12.06 -1.45 -23.03
C GLU A 495 -10.65 -1.84 -22.60
N ASN A 496 -9.78 -2.11 -23.58
CA ASN A 496 -8.39 -2.52 -23.35
C ASN A 496 -8.26 -3.68 -22.34
N GLY A 497 -9.19 -4.63 -22.41
CA GLY A 497 -9.26 -5.84 -21.60
C GLY A 497 -9.94 -5.65 -20.25
N ARG A 498 -9.75 -4.53 -19.54
CA ARG A 498 -10.23 -4.38 -18.16
C ARG A 498 -10.42 -2.94 -17.67
N ILE A 499 -10.29 -1.98 -18.54
CA ILE A 499 -10.50 -0.56 -18.23
C ILE A 499 -12.00 -0.26 -18.30
N LEU A 500 -12.56 0.25 -17.21
CA LEU A 500 -14.00 0.55 -17.11
C LEU A 500 -14.33 1.84 -17.86
N LYS A 501 -14.98 1.70 -19.01
CA LYS A 501 -15.28 2.81 -19.91
C LYS A 501 -16.58 3.54 -19.53
N LYS A 502 -17.58 2.77 -19.10
CA LYS A 502 -18.91 3.33 -18.84
C LYS A 502 -19.67 2.53 -17.80
N ILE A 503 -20.42 3.26 -16.98
CA ILE A 503 -21.42 2.71 -16.05
C ILE A 503 -22.77 3.34 -16.42
N ASN A 504 -23.83 2.52 -16.53
CA ASN A 504 -25.20 3.00 -16.50
C ASN A 504 -25.84 2.53 -15.19
N THR A 505 -26.45 3.44 -14.45
CA THR A 505 -27.35 3.14 -13.35
C THR A 505 -28.80 3.27 -13.84
N SER A 506 -29.78 3.12 -12.94
CA SER A 506 -31.19 3.29 -13.28
C SER A 506 -31.55 4.71 -13.81
N ASP A 507 -30.77 5.72 -13.41
CA ASP A 507 -31.06 7.14 -13.65
C ASP A 507 -29.91 7.95 -14.23
N LYS A 508 -28.68 7.38 -14.29
CA LYS A 508 -27.47 8.10 -14.73
C LYS A 508 -26.64 7.31 -15.73
N SER A 509 -25.92 8.04 -16.56
CA SER A 509 -24.88 7.49 -17.45
C SER A 509 -23.53 8.14 -17.11
N VAL A 510 -22.58 7.32 -16.69
CA VAL A 510 -21.23 7.74 -16.29
C VAL A 510 -20.24 7.22 -17.31
N GLN A 511 -19.50 8.11 -17.95
CA GLN A 511 -18.44 7.77 -18.90
C GLN A 511 -17.09 8.16 -18.30
N MET A 512 -16.07 7.31 -18.46
CA MET A 512 -14.71 7.54 -17.99
C MET A 512 -13.73 7.55 -19.15
N SER A 513 -12.66 8.33 -18.99
CA SER A 513 -11.47 8.30 -19.86
C SER A 513 -10.24 8.15 -18.98
N TYR A 514 -9.22 7.51 -19.55
CA TYR A 514 -7.99 7.17 -18.82
C TYR A 514 -6.77 7.60 -19.63
N ASP A 515 -5.65 7.79 -18.94
CA ASP A 515 -4.35 7.96 -19.58
C ASP A 515 -3.75 6.60 -20.03
N SER A 516 -2.57 6.65 -20.60
CA SER A 516 -1.83 5.47 -21.06
C SER A 516 -1.38 4.51 -19.95
N ASN A 517 -1.37 4.97 -18.70
CA ASN A 517 -1.05 4.18 -17.52
C ASN A 517 -2.30 3.57 -16.86
N GLY A 518 -3.49 3.86 -17.40
CA GLY A 518 -4.76 3.41 -16.86
C GLY A 518 -5.30 4.27 -15.71
N MET A 519 -4.73 5.48 -15.49
CA MET A 519 -5.26 6.43 -14.51
C MET A 519 -6.43 7.21 -15.09
N ARG A 520 -7.52 7.33 -14.34
CA ARG A 520 -8.76 7.99 -14.78
C ARG A 520 -8.58 9.51 -14.90
N THR A 521 -8.50 10.04 -16.11
CA THR A 521 -8.30 11.48 -16.38
C THR A 521 -9.60 12.27 -16.50
N GLN A 522 -10.72 11.62 -16.81
CA GLN A 522 -12.02 12.28 -16.89
C GLN A 522 -13.15 11.36 -16.48
N LYS A 523 -14.15 11.93 -15.79
CA LYS A 523 -15.46 11.34 -15.55
C LYS A 523 -16.53 12.30 -16.08
N SER A 524 -17.49 11.78 -16.82
CA SER A 524 -18.64 12.55 -17.33
C SER A 524 -19.93 11.92 -16.84
N VAL A 525 -20.69 12.61 -16.02
CA VAL A 525 -21.99 12.19 -15.49
C VAL A 525 -23.07 12.98 -16.23
N ASP A 526 -23.84 12.32 -17.08
CA ASP A 526 -24.89 12.94 -17.91
C ASP A 526 -24.41 14.19 -18.68
N GLY A 527 -23.12 14.16 -19.11
CA GLY A 527 -22.47 15.24 -19.86
C GLY A 527 -21.73 16.29 -18.99
N VAL A 528 -21.87 16.25 -17.66
CA VAL A 528 -21.06 17.09 -16.76
C VAL A 528 -19.70 16.45 -16.56
N LYS A 529 -18.65 17.14 -16.98
CA LYS A 529 -17.29 16.62 -16.97
C LYS A 529 -16.53 17.04 -15.72
N THR A 530 -15.86 16.06 -15.09
CA THR A 530 -14.85 16.25 -14.05
C THR A 530 -13.53 15.74 -14.59
N ASN A 531 -12.49 16.57 -14.60
CA ASN A 531 -11.14 16.18 -15.02
C ASN A 531 -10.26 15.94 -13.79
N TYR A 532 -9.37 14.97 -13.88
CA TYR A 532 -8.46 14.54 -12.84
C TYR A 532 -7.02 14.64 -13.36
N TYR A 533 -6.10 15.16 -12.55
CA TYR A 533 -4.71 15.38 -12.92
C TYR A 533 -3.81 14.72 -11.87
N TYR A 534 -2.87 13.91 -12.34
CA TYR A 534 -1.99 13.10 -11.46
C TYR A 534 -0.53 13.52 -11.59
N ASP A 535 0.21 13.41 -10.48
CA ASP A 535 1.67 13.56 -10.47
C ASP A 535 2.38 12.28 -10.96
N SER A 536 3.71 12.29 -11.00
CA SER A 536 4.53 11.14 -11.40
C SER A 536 4.45 9.94 -10.44
N SER A 537 3.91 10.15 -9.24
CA SER A 537 3.68 9.12 -8.22
C SER A 537 2.23 8.59 -8.26
N ASN A 538 1.43 9.00 -9.25
CA ASN A 538 0.00 8.73 -9.39
C ASN A 538 -0.88 9.32 -8.27
N ASN A 539 -0.42 10.35 -7.56
CA ASN A 539 -1.27 11.10 -6.65
C ASN A 539 -2.17 12.07 -7.43
N LEU A 540 -3.45 12.13 -7.10
CA LEU A 540 -4.39 13.09 -7.66
C LEU A 540 -4.06 14.48 -7.13
N PHE A 541 -3.32 15.31 -7.89
CA PHE A 541 -2.94 16.64 -7.43
C PHE A 541 -3.95 17.74 -7.78
N ALA A 542 -4.79 17.53 -8.79
CA ALA A 542 -5.84 18.50 -9.11
C ALA A 542 -7.10 17.85 -9.69
N LEU A 543 -8.22 18.54 -9.51
CA LEU A 543 -9.52 18.21 -10.06
C LEU A 543 -10.21 19.48 -10.57
N THR A 544 -10.89 19.39 -11.71
CA THR A 544 -11.70 20.50 -12.24
C THR A 544 -13.09 20.05 -12.62
N GLN A 545 -14.10 20.89 -12.31
CA GLN A 545 -15.46 20.72 -12.80
C GLN A 545 -16.06 22.10 -13.11
N GLY A 546 -16.36 22.35 -14.38
CA GLY A 546 -16.79 23.68 -14.82
C GLY A 546 -15.73 24.74 -14.55
N SER A 547 -16.05 25.77 -13.75
CA SER A 547 -15.12 26.82 -13.32
C SER A 547 -14.38 26.50 -12.03
N ASP A 548 -14.77 25.44 -11.31
CA ASP A 548 -14.18 25.10 -10.03
C ASP A 548 -12.90 24.29 -10.23
N THR A 549 -11.88 24.60 -9.42
CA THR A 549 -10.58 23.94 -9.42
C THR A 549 -10.19 23.61 -7.99
N LEU A 550 -9.86 22.34 -7.76
CA LEU A 550 -9.31 21.84 -6.50
C LEU A 550 -7.87 21.42 -6.75
N PHE A 551 -6.96 21.82 -5.84
CA PHE A 551 -5.60 21.27 -5.73
C PHE A 551 -5.45 20.52 -4.43
N PHE A 552 -4.90 19.30 -4.50
CA PHE A 552 -4.69 18.43 -3.35
C PHE A 552 -3.21 18.40 -2.99
N PHE A 553 -2.93 18.43 -1.70
CA PHE A 553 -1.58 18.46 -1.17
C PHE A 553 -1.34 17.25 -0.27
N TYR A 554 -0.16 16.70 -0.39
CA TYR A 554 0.27 15.49 0.28
C TYR A 554 1.41 15.78 1.23
N ASP A 555 1.54 14.97 2.27
CA ASP A 555 2.72 14.99 3.13
C ASP A 555 3.86 14.13 2.54
N ASN A 556 4.98 14.03 3.27
CA ASN A 556 6.14 13.26 2.84
C ASN A 556 5.89 11.74 2.77
N SER A 557 4.85 11.24 3.42
CA SER A 557 4.43 9.82 3.37
C SER A 557 3.51 9.51 2.20
N GLY A 558 3.08 10.54 1.44
CA GLY A 558 2.12 10.42 0.34
C GLY A 558 0.67 10.41 0.80
N GLU A 559 0.37 10.82 2.04
CA GLU A 559 -0.99 10.95 2.54
C GLU A 559 -1.55 12.34 2.21
N VAL A 560 -2.77 12.38 1.64
CA VAL A 560 -3.45 13.65 1.37
C VAL A 560 -3.76 14.38 2.69
N MET A 561 -3.35 15.66 2.80
CA MET A 561 -3.47 16.44 4.03
C MET A 561 -4.36 17.67 3.91
N SER A 562 -4.43 18.29 2.74
CA SER A 562 -5.19 19.51 2.54
C SER A 562 -5.64 19.68 1.10
N VAL A 563 -6.58 20.59 0.87
CA VAL A 563 -7.12 20.91 -0.45
C VAL A 563 -7.32 22.42 -0.59
N SER A 564 -6.84 23.00 -1.70
CA SER A 564 -7.20 24.35 -2.10
C SER A 564 -8.39 24.27 -3.05
N CYS A 565 -9.49 24.91 -2.73
CA CYS A 565 -10.64 25.04 -3.61
C CYS A 565 -10.78 26.50 -4.04
N ASN A 566 -10.59 26.76 -5.32
CA ASN A 566 -10.63 28.11 -5.91
C ASN A 566 -9.74 29.12 -5.17
N GLY A 567 -8.54 28.67 -4.72
CA GLY A 567 -7.57 29.48 -3.98
C GLY A 567 -7.82 29.58 -2.48
N THR A 568 -8.83 28.91 -1.92
CA THR A 568 -9.09 28.83 -0.48
C THR A 568 -8.68 27.49 0.05
N MET A 569 -7.81 27.48 1.09
CA MET A 569 -7.31 26.25 1.73
C MET A 569 -8.30 25.68 2.73
N TYR A 570 -8.41 24.35 2.71
CA TYR A 570 -9.13 23.50 3.66
C TYR A 570 -8.26 22.30 4.02
N TYR A 571 -8.57 21.65 5.15
CA TYR A 571 -7.72 20.63 5.76
C TYR A 571 -8.53 19.40 6.10
N TYR A 572 -7.92 18.23 5.92
CA TYR A 572 -8.54 16.94 6.22
C TYR A 572 -8.26 16.53 7.68
N ILE A 573 -9.31 16.16 8.38
CA ILE A 573 -9.22 15.41 9.62
C ILE A 573 -9.47 13.95 9.31
N LYS A 574 -8.56 13.09 9.76
CA LYS A 574 -8.55 11.65 9.42
C LYS A 574 -8.39 10.81 10.68
N ASP A 575 -8.99 9.64 10.70
CA ASP A 575 -8.72 8.61 11.70
C ASP A 575 -7.44 7.81 11.37
N LEU A 576 -7.17 6.73 12.10
CA LEU A 576 -5.99 5.87 11.90
C LEU A 576 -5.98 5.21 10.51
N GLN A 577 -7.13 4.89 10.01
CA GLN A 577 -7.31 4.18 8.75
C GLN A 577 -7.25 5.09 7.52
N ASP A 578 -6.98 6.39 7.69
CA ASP A 578 -7.06 7.45 6.68
C ASP A 578 -8.47 7.73 6.17
N ASP A 579 -9.50 7.36 6.91
CA ASP A 579 -10.85 7.78 6.62
C ASP A 579 -10.98 9.29 6.84
N ILE A 580 -11.40 10.04 5.83
CA ILE A 580 -11.66 11.46 5.99
C ILE A 580 -12.95 11.62 6.78
N THR A 581 -12.86 12.13 8.02
CA THR A 581 -13.99 12.33 8.91
C THR A 581 -14.54 13.75 8.87
N GLU A 582 -13.66 14.75 8.69
CA GLU A 582 -14.05 16.14 8.53
C GLU A 582 -13.16 16.86 7.50
N ILE A 583 -13.74 17.85 6.83
CA ILE A 583 -12.99 18.90 6.13
C ILE A 583 -13.20 20.18 6.95
N VAL A 584 -12.09 20.82 7.36
CA VAL A 584 -12.14 22.04 8.16
C VAL A 584 -11.54 23.23 7.43
N ASP A 585 -12.01 24.44 7.74
CA ASP A 585 -11.38 25.67 7.27
C ASP A 585 -10.18 26.07 8.16
N LYS A 586 -9.52 27.19 7.83
CA LYS A 586 -8.37 27.71 8.58
C LYS A 586 -8.66 28.05 10.06
N ASP A 587 -9.93 28.27 10.39
CA ASP A 587 -10.38 28.58 11.75
C ASP A 587 -10.82 27.31 12.51
N GLY A 588 -10.56 26.11 11.95
CA GLY A 588 -10.90 24.82 12.54
C GLY A 588 -12.39 24.51 12.56
N LYS A 589 -13.19 25.16 11.71
CA LYS A 589 -14.61 24.91 11.59
C LYS A 589 -14.88 23.89 10.52
N ALA A 590 -15.66 22.83 10.84
CA ALA A 590 -16.08 21.85 9.88
C ALA A 590 -16.95 22.46 8.76
N VAL A 591 -16.58 22.17 7.51
CA VAL A 591 -17.32 22.55 6.28
C VAL A 591 -17.94 21.31 5.61
N ALA A 592 -17.43 20.12 5.91
CA ALA A 592 -18.02 18.83 5.55
C ALA A 592 -17.69 17.79 6.64
N GLU A 593 -18.55 16.78 6.80
CA GLU A 593 -18.42 15.72 7.80
C GLU A 593 -18.84 14.38 7.20
N TYR A 594 -18.09 13.31 7.48
CA TYR A 594 -18.31 11.99 6.95
C TYR A 594 -18.14 10.92 8.03
N ALA A 595 -18.88 9.83 7.90
CA ALA A 595 -18.69 8.63 8.70
C ALA A 595 -18.95 7.38 7.85
N TYR A 596 -18.27 6.30 8.15
CA TYR A 596 -18.29 5.06 7.39
C TYR A 596 -18.50 3.85 8.30
N ASP A 597 -19.03 2.78 7.74
CA ASP A 597 -18.95 1.47 8.38
C ASP A 597 -17.60 0.80 8.08
N ALA A 598 -17.40 -0.42 8.59
CA ALA A 598 -16.15 -1.17 8.43
C ALA A 598 -15.74 -1.41 6.95
N TRP A 599 -16.67 -1.39 6.02
CA TRP A 599 -16.46 -1.64 4.60
C TRP A 599 -16.45 -0.37 3.73
N GLY A 600 -16.65 0.80 4.36
CA GLY A 600 -16.66 2.07 3.65
C GLY A 600 -18.03 2.52 3.15
N ASN A 601 -19.13 1.83 3.55
CA ASN A 601 -20.45 2.37 3.28
C ASN A 601 -20.66 3.67 4.06
N MET A 602 -21.16 4.70 3.37
CA MET A 602 -21.42 6.01 3.98
C MET A 602 -22.53 5.92 5.03
N LEU A 603 -22.22 6.27 6.27
CA LEU A 603 -23.18 6.35 7.37
C LEU A 603 -23.70 7.78 7.56
N THR A 604 -22.80 8.73 7.37
CA THR A 604 -23.09 10.17 7.42
C THR A 604 -22.39 10.83 6.27
N GLU A 605 -23.12 11.63 5.52
CA GLU A 605 -22.58 12.48 4.47
C GLU A 605 -23.20 13.87 4.61
N ASN A 606 -22.37 14.81 5.07
CA ASN A 606 -22.71 16.21 5.15
C ASN A 606 -21.69 17.00 4.32
N ASN A 607 -21.97 17.17 3.04
CA ASN A 607 -21.11 17.91 2.10
C ASN A 607 -21.16 19.44 2.33
N GLY A 608 -21.96 19.92 3.27
CA GLY A 608 -22.15 21.35 3.49
C GLY A 608 -22.71 22.07 2.25
N THR A 609 -22.39 23.38 2.16
CA THR A 609 -22.87 24.23 1.04
C THR A 609 -21.76 24.69 0.11
N LEU A 610 -20.50 24.55 0.50
CA LEU A 610 -19.33 25.02 -0.22
C LEU A 610 -18.94 24.05 -1.35
N ALA A 611 -18.28 24.57 -2.39
CA ALA A 611 -17.81 23.79 -3.52
C ALA A 611 -16.85 22.66 -3.06
N VAL A 612 -15.96 22.94 -2.08
CA VAL A 612 -15.01 21.95 -1.56
C VAL A 612 -15.72 20.70 -1.05
N GLY A 613 -16.78 20.83 -0.27
CA GLY A 613 -17.49 19.66 0.28
C GLY A 613 -18.22 18.86 -0.80
N LYS A 614 -18.70 19.53 -1.87
CA LYS A 614 -19.43 18.89 -2.99
C LYS A 614 -18.50 18.22 -4.00
N LEU A 615 -17.30 18.78 -4.21
CA LEU A 615 -16.38 18.33 -5.26
C LEU A 615 -15.21 17.52 -4.72
N ASN A 616 -14.97 17.54 -3.39
CA ASN A 616 -13.95 16.69 -2.79
C ASN A 616 -14.24 15.23 -3.10
N PRO A 617 -13.33 14.52 -3.79
CA PRO A 617 -13.59 13.12 -4.13
C PRO A 617 -13.16 12.15 -3.01
N PHE A 618 -12.28 12.58 -2.11
CA PHE A 618 -11.71 11.71 -1.09
C PHE A 618 -12.68 11.41 0.04
N ARG A 619 -12.80 10.12 0.41
CA ARG A 619 -13.69 9.61 1.47
C ARG A 619 -12.98 8.53 2.29
N TYR A 620 -13.59 7.35 2.40
CA TYR A 620 -13.06 6.15 3.06
C TYR A 620 -11.65 5.81 2.56
N ARG A 621 -10.69 5.61 3.46
CA ARG A 621 -9.26 5.34 3.15
C ARG A 621 -8.61 6.40 2.25
N SER A 622 -9.16 7.61 2.22
CA SER A 622 -8.78 8.64 1.24
C SER A 622 -8.93 8.18 -0.22
N TYR A 623 -9.76 7.19 -0.51
CA TYR A 623 -10.08 6.77 -1.88
C TYR A 623 -11.00 7.77 -2.57
N VAL A 624 -10.95 7.77 -3.89
CA VAL A 624 -11.83 8.58 -4.73
C VAL A 624 -13.21 7.93 -4.78
N TYR A 625 -14.22 8.61 -4.26
CA TYR A 625 -15.61 8.16 -4.22
C TYR A 625 -16.40 8.70 -5.39
N ASP A 626 -17.17 7.85 -6.04
CA ASP A 626 -18.10 8.21 -7.11
C ASP A 626 -19.55 8.18 -6.56
N GLU A 627 -20.04 9.35 -6.13
CA GLU A 627 -21.34 9.52 -5.46
C GLU A 627 -22.51 8.95 -6.29
N GLU A 628 -22.45 9.09 -7.63
CA GLU A 628 -23.49 8.63 -8.54
C GLU A 628 -23.62 7.11 -8.67
N THR A 629 -22.59 6.35 -8.26
CA THR A 629 -22.57 4.87 -8.32
C THR A 629 -22.40 4.21 -6.97
N GLY A 630 -21.92 4.95 -5.97
CA GLY A 630 -21.55 4.43 -4.66
C GLY A 630 -20.27 3.60 -4.66
N LEU A 631 -19.46 3.69 -5.72
CA LEU A 631 -18.21 2.93 -5.86
C LEU A 631 -17.00 3.80 -5.49
N TYR A 632 -15.93 3.14 -5.03
CA TYR A 632 -14.62 3.76 -4.87
C TYR A 632 -13.71 3.40 -6.03
N TYR A 633 -13.03 4.40 -6.59
CA TYR A 633 -11.99 4.22 -7.59
C TYR A 633 -10.62 4.12 -6.91
N LEU A 634 -9.99 2.95 -7.01
CA LEU A 634 -8.69 2.62 -6.43
C LEU A 634 -7.64 2.48 -7.55
N GLN A 635 -7.55 3.46 -8.44
CA GLN A 635 -6.63 3.52 -9.59
C GLN A 635 -6.81 2.35 -10.58
N SER A 636 -6.40 1.13 -10.25
CA SER A 636 -6.49 -0.01 -11.18
C SER A 636 -7.85 -0.71 -11.19
N ARG A 637 -8.65 -0.56 -10.12
CA ARG A 637 -9.96 -1.23 -9.95
C ARG A 637 -10.99 -0.32 -9.28
N TYR A 638 -12.25 -0.76 -9.36
CA TYR A 638 -13.35 -0.17 -8.59
C TYR A 638 -13.75 -1.12 -7.47
N TYR A 639 -13.90 -0.57 -6.27
CA TYR A 639 -14.33 -1.26 -5.07
C TYR A 639 -15.78 -0.89 -4.75
N ASP A 640 -16.60 -1.90 -4.47
CA ASP A 640 -17.98 -1.73 -4.03
C ASP A 640 -18.09 -1.98 -2.52
N PRO A 641 -18.31 -0.95 -1.70
CA PRO A 641 -18.42 -1.11 -0.26
C PRO A 641 -19.68 -1.88 0.16
N LEU A 642 -20.72 -1.88 -0.69
CA LEU A 642 -21.98 -2.60 -0.38
C LEU A 642 -21.80 -4.11 -0.45
N THR A 643 -21.01 -4.58 -1.42
CA THR A 643 -20.70 -6.01 -1.56
C THR A 643 -19.42 -6.41 -0.83
N GLY A 644 -18.58 -5.42 -0.41
CA GLY A 644 -17.28 -5.65 0.21
C GLY A 644 -16.22 -6.21 -0.75
N ARG A 645 -16.38 -6.01 -2.08
CA ARG A 645 -15.55 -6.67 -3.10
C ARG A 645 -15.13 -5.70 -4.21
N PHE A 646 -14.04 -6.04 -4.88
CA PHE A 646 -13.72 -5.43 -6.17
C PHE A 646 -14.69 -5.90 -7.26
N LEU A 647 -15.01 -5.00 -8.20
CA LEU A 647 -15.89 -5.32 -9.33
C LEU A 647 -15.29 -6.39 -10.23
N ASN A 648 -14.01 -6.26 -10.57
CA ASN A 648 -13.29 -7.15 -11.47
C ASN A 648 -12.07 -7.77 -10.80
N ALA A 649 -11.55 -8.83 -11.42
CA ALA A 649 -10.40 -9.57 -10.92
C ALA A 649 -9.14 -8.71 -10.84
N ASN A 650 -8.18 -9.07 -10.00
CA ASN A 650 -6.84 -8.45 -9.99
C ASN A 650 -6.11 -8.70 -11.33
N VAL A 651 -5.10 -7.88 -11.64
CA VAL A 651 -4.25 -8.03 -12.84
C VAL A 651 -3.44 -9.31 -12.77
N TYR A 652 -2.94 -9.62 -11.58
CA TYR A 652 -2.11 -10.77 -11.30
C TYR A 652 -2.76 -11.63 -10.22
N CYS A 653 -2.70 -12.96 -10.40
CA CYS A 653 -2.84 -13.89 -9.31
C CYS A 653 -1.52 -13.90 -8.55
N ASP A 654 -1.55 -13.71 -7.24
CA ASP A 654 -0.34 -13.79 -6.44
C ASP A 654 0.25 -15.22 -6.49
N THR A 655 1.52 -15.31 -6.88
CA THR A 655 2.25 -16.58 -7.01
C THR A 655 3.22 -16.84 -5.86
N GLU A 656 3.44 -15.85 -4.97
CA GLU A 656 4.39 -15.91 -3.85
C GLU A 656 3.66 -15.85 -2.49
N SER A 657 2.42 -16.26 -2.46
CA SER A 657 1.49 -16.05 -1.36
C SER A 657 1.87 -16.78 -0.07
N GLU A 658 1.83 -16.06 1.03
CA GLU A 658 1.99 -16.61 2.38
C GLU A 658 0.65 -17.08 2.99
N THR A 659 -0.50 -16.67 2.42
CA THR A 659 -1.84 -17.03 2.90
C THR A 659 -2.71 -17.64 1.81
N PRO A 660 -3.66 -18.54 2.14
CA PRO A 660 -4.59 -19.08 1.14
C PRO A 660 -5.53 -18.03 0.53
N LEU A 661 -5.73 -16.86 1.18
CA LEU A 661 -6.68 -15.84 0.74
C LEU A 661 -6.15 -14.95 -0.39
N SER A 662 -4.83 -14.76 -0.49
CA SER A 662 -4.23 -13.82 -1.44
C SER A 662 -4.46 -14.20 -2.90
N THR A 663 -4.83 -15.45 -3.20
CA THR A 663 -5.21 -15.92 -4.54
C THR A 663 -6.65 -15.57 -4.93
N ASN A 664 -7.47 -15.07 -4.00
CA ASN A 664 -8.83 -14.59 -4.33
C ASN A 664 -8.75 -13.21 -4.99
N MET A 665 -8.79 -13.19 -6.32
CA MET A 665 -8.56 -11.99 -7.13
C MET A 665 -9.66 -10.90 -6.99
N PHE A 666 -10.77 -11.17 -6.29
CA PHE A 666 -11.88 -10.23 -6.09
C PHE A 666 -12.00 -9.73 -4.65
N ALA A 667 -11.34 -10.37 -3.70
CA ALA A 667 -11.41 -9.97 -2.29
C ALA A 667 -10.74 -8.60 -2.09
N TYR A 668 -11.39 -7.73 -1.30
CA TYR A 668 -10.82 -6.46 -0.88
C TYR A 668 -10.07 -6.67 0.44
N CYS A 669 -8.80 -6.28 0.46
CA CYS A 669 -7.94 -6.32 1.64
C CYS A 669 -7.92 -7.69 2.36
N GLU A 670 -8.05 -8.80 1.61
CA GLU A 670 -8.17 -10.17 2.17
C GLU A 670 -9.28 -10.29 3.22
N ASN A 671 -10.37 -9.54 3.03
CA ASN A 671 -11.50 -9.43 3.96
C ASN A 671 -11.18 -8.81 5.33
N ASN A 672 -10.01 -8.18 5.47
CA ASN A 672 -9.61 -7.44 6.67
C ASN A 672 -9.58 -5.94 6.39
N ALA A 673 -10.73 -5.37 6.09
CA ALA A 673 -10.90 -3.97 5.70
C ALA A 673 -10.60 -2.96 6.82
N ILE A 674 -10.49 -3.40 8.08
CA ILE A 674 -10.16 -2.55 9.23
C ILE A 674 -8.66 -2.30 9.34
N ASN A 675 -7.85 -3.34 9.12
CA ASN A 675 -6.40 -3.26 9.34
C ASN A 675 -5.61 -3.03 8.06
N ASN A 676 -6.21 -3.30 6.89
CA ASN A 676 -5.56 -3.21 5.59
C ASN A 676 -6.17 -2.11 4.72
N VAL A 677 -5.35 -1.57 3.82
CA VAL A 677 -5.72 -0.60 2.78
C VAL A 677 -5.14 -1.06 1.45
N ASP A 678 -5.78 -0.71 0.34
CA ASP A 678 -5.28 -0.98 -1.01
C ASP A 678 -5.39 0.29 -1.87
N TYR A 679 -4.38 1.17 -1.80
CA TYR A 679 -4.40 2.45 -2.50
C TYR A 679 -4.35 2.33 -4.02
N SER A 680 -3.75 1.26 -4.53
CA SER A 680 -3.56 1.04 -5.97
C SER A 680 -4.62 0.14 -6.60
N GLY A 681 -5.42 -0.54 -5.78
CA GLY A 681 -6.33 -1.58 -6.22
C GLY A 681 -5.63 -2.88 -6.67
N ASN A 682 -4.39 -3.12 -6.25
CA ASN A 682 -3.61 -4.31 -6.63
C ASN A 682 -3.19 -5.18 -5.44
N SER A 683 -2.77 -4.55 -4.33
CA SER A 683 -2.21 -5.28 -3.18
C SER A 683 -2.55 -4.59 -1.86
N PRO A 684 -3.07 -5.32 -0.88
CA PRO A 684 -3.34 -4.77 0.45
C PRO A 684 -2.04 -4.48 1.20
N LYS A 685 -2.10 -3.48 2.11
CA LYS A 685 -1.03 -3.13 3.04
C LYS A 685 -1.61 -2.90 4.43
N SER A 686 -0.90 -3.34 5.47
CA SER A 686 -1.28 -3.04 6.85
C SER A 686 -1.10 -1.54 7.16
N LYS A 687 -2.02 -0.96 7.95
CA LYS A 687 -2.06 0.47 8.29
C LYS A 687 -1.87 0.78 9.77
N ASN A 688 -1.78 -0.22 10.64
CA ASN A 688 -1.76 0.00 12.09
C ASN A 688 -0.46 0.59 12.65
N ILE A 689 0.60 0.67 11.82
CA ILE A 689 1.93 1.16 12.18
C ILE A 689 2.23 2.40 11.35
N ILE A 690 2.64 3.50 12.01
CA ILE A 690 3.21 4.66 11.32
C ILE A 690 4.66 4.30 10.97
N SER A 691 4.94 4.13 9.69
CA SER A 691 6.31 3.95 9.24
C SER A 691 7.11 5.24 9.46
N ASN A 692 8.24 5.14 10.18
CA ASN A 692 9.19 6.25 10.37
C ASN A 692 9.98 6.55 9.07
N SER A 693 9.35 6.53 7.89
CA SER A 693 10.02 6.83 6.63
C SER A 693 10.32 8.32 6.45
N TYR A 694 11.00 8.92 7.47
CA TYR A 694 11.78 10.15 7.29
C TYR A 694 13.20 9.80 6.81
N SER A 695 13.35 8.86 5.89
CA SER A 695 14.56 8.77 5.08
C SER A 695 14.32 9.61 3.84
N GLY A 696 15.01 10.75 3.76
CA GLY A 696 15.15 11.47 2.51
C GLY A 696 15.63 10.50 1.43
N SER A 697 14.70 9.88 0.73
CA SER A 697 15.03 9.11 -0.46
C SER A 697 15.32 10.12 -1.56
N THR A 698 16.57 10.42 -1.77
CA THR A 698 17.03 10.76 -3.10
C THR A 698 16.70 9.54 -3.97
N LYS A 699 15.55 9.57 -4.64
CA LYS A 699 15.26 8.63 -5.72
C LYS A 699 16.26 8.91 -6.83
N SER A 700 17.22 7.98 -7.02
CA SER A 700 18.04 7.88 -8.22
C SER A 700 17.20 7.42 -9.40
#